data_5dbc8c5eb57475b6b5870236630f9cc1
#
_entry.id   5dbc8c5eb57475b6b5870236630f9cc1
#
_cell.length_a   1.000
_cell.length_b   1.000
_cell.length_c   1.000
_cell.angle_alpha   90.00
_cell.angle_beta   90.00
_cell.angle_gamma   90.00
#
_symmetry.space_group_name_H-M   'P 1'
#
loop_
_entity.id
_entity.type
_entity.pdbx_description
1 polymer ?
#
loop_
_entity_poly.entity_id
_entity_poly.type
_entity_poly.pdbx_seq_one_letter_code
_entity_poly.pdbx_strand_id
1 'polypeptide(L)'
;MSRLLIALLLVLLPPAAHAAWERGGQLPSGAIWRVAVPEGWRAGDGLVVFQRDFALEPALAPDLGPLLARQLARGWAVASTGYSQAGWALFRSGRDNRELLERFRAEVGPPGRVVSYGAAMGGLVALQMAEDPVLAIDAVLALCPVAAGHRAWEAALDLRLLYDQTCADVEGGRLPVAADRPWLVPAEDLTPSGLERVVLAANQCLGIDRAPWQRQPGQQARLQGLLDLTGIADPDHLLVALGHATLGLTDLARDPGKLAGGQALGNARVDYGQPVVNADIRRLPAEPFAALDFRLRAGLRGGSRALALAVHGAADPLLPSGHIDWLAARWPAGGFASVAVEDAGQRSCDLGPAELAAAWDALVAWGVAGGPEPDGIELQARCLAVSEAGEADGPCRVAAGEVEDRTPRLRPRQSPMPVLDARHNGHWHDPDRPGEGWFLELLDPGTALVYGFVAPAGGEAGEQRWLLGTGVVSEDGIVVEEASTMHGGAFGLQFRAGQARLSPWGRLQFVFDGCGSARLRFEGPAGYGRGERRLRQLAGQADHDCAAGPGTGDGPGALSGSWYQAEQPGHGLVVNVDREGGATVAWFGYAPTGGEQAWLFGAGRLGGDGVLVVEDVVRPTGTRFDRFDAGDLVQERWGSLRLRFHGCDGATLAWEAADGAWGAGELQLARLTRPIGLGDCGLD
;
A
#
# COMPACT_ATOMS: atom_id res chain seq x y z
N MET A 1 70.67 -12.71 -41.63
CA MET A 1 69.32 -12.52 -42.18
C MET A 1 68.34 -13.28 -41.29
N SER A 2 67.79 -12.64 -40.32
CA SER A 2 66.77 -13.22 -39.45
C SER A 2 65.55 -12.35 -39.55
N ARG A 3 64.45 -12.91 -40.06
CA ARG A 3 63.11 -12.22 -40.08
C ARG A 3 62.43 -12.39 -38.75
N LEU A 4 62.25 -11.30 -38.01
CA LEU A 4 61.35 -11.21 -36.84
C LEU A 4 59.94 -11.14 -37.39
N LEU A 5 59.10 -12.14 -37.09
CA LEU A 5 57.65 -12.08 -37.19
C LEU A 5 57.10 -11.42 -35.92
N ILE A 6 56.61 -10.20 -36.06
CA ILE A 6 55.79 -9.56 -35.04
C ILE A 6 54.36 -10.05 -35.24
N ALA A 7 53.89 -10.94 -34.35
CA ALA A 7 52.49 -11.32 -34.28
C ALA A 7 51.73 -10.17 -33.54
N LEU A 8 50.93 -9.42 -34.30
CA LEU A 8 49.98 -8.44 -33.78
C LEU A 8 48.83 -9.21 -33.13
N LEU A 9 48.83 -9.32 -31.81
CA LEU A 9 47.65 -9.76 -31.07
C LEU A 9 46.62 -8.61 -31.15
N LEU A 10 45.65 -8.73 -32.04
CA LEU A 10 44.44 -7.96 -32.03
C LEU A 10 43.63 -8.46 -30.81
N VAL A 11 43.70 -7.74 -29.69
CA VAL A 11 42.72 -7.87 -28.61
C VAL A 11 41.41 -7.37 -29.18
N LEU A 12 40.54 -8.31 -29.54
CA LEU A 12 39.16 -8.05 -29.88
C LEU A 12 38.47 -7.61 -28.57
N LEU A 13 38.47 -6.31 -28.26
CA LEU A 13 37.54 -5.74 -27.29
C LEU A 13 36.13 -6.07 -27.81
N PRO A 14 35.26 -6.62 -26.96
CA PRO A 14 33.87 -6.82 -27.35
C PRO A 14 33.29 -5.46 -27.76
N PRO A 15 32.53 -5.39 -28.87
CA PRO A 15 31.90 -4.13 -29.26
C PRO A 15 31.04 -3.63 -28.09
N ALA A 16 31.27 -2.40 -27.70
CA ALA A 16 30.38 -1.74 -26.72
C ALA A 16 28.94 -1.85 -27.29
N ALA A 17 28.08 -2.54 -26.59
CA ALA A 17 26.70 -2.72 -27.03
C ALA A 17 26.02 -1.35 -27.03
N HIS A 18 25.80 -0.80 -28.19
CA HIS A 18 25.08 0.43 -28.41
C HIS A 18 23.60 0.08 -28.69
N ALA A 19 22.69 0.94 -28.31
CA ALA A 19 21.32 0.81 -28.75
C ALA A 19 21.29 0.81 -30.30
N ALA A 20 20.55 -0.11 -30.90
CA ALA A 20 20.31 -0.08 -32.35
C ALA A 20 19.53 1.21 -32.70
N TRP A 21 18.65 1.63 -31.83
CA TRP A 21 18.00 2.93 -31.92
C TRP A 21 17.49 3.38 -30.54
N GLU A 22 17.38 4.68 -30.36
CA GLU A 22 16.77 5.31 -29.22
C GLU A 22 15.62 6.22 -29.67
N ARG A 23 14.57 6.29 -28.87
CA ARG A 23 13.43 7.22 -29.05
C ARG A 23 13.04 7.82 -27.72
N GLY A 24 12.42 8.98 -27.80
CA GLY A 24 11.85 9.67 -26.67
C GLY A 24 10.73 10.62 -27.12
N GLY A 25 10.00 11.10 -26.17
CA GLY A 25 8.88 12.02 -26.41
C GLY A 25 8.15 12.34 -25.12
N GLN A 26 6.92 12.82 -25.25
CA GLN A 26 6.07 13.14 -24.10
C GLN A 26 4.86 12.21 -24.05
N LEU A 27 4.54 11.72 -22.87
CA LEU A 27 3.34 10.92 -22.57
C LEU A 27 2.11 11.83 -22.38
N PRO A 28 0.89 11.30 -22.46
CA PRO A 28 -0.34 12.04 -22.16
C PRO A 28 -0.36 12.63 -20.74
N SER A 29 0.29 11.99 -19.78
CA SER A 29 0.47 12.51 -18.41
C SER A 29 1.35 13.75 -18.32
N GLY A 30 2.08 14.06 -19.39
CA GLY A 30 3.10 15.12 -19.42
C GLY A 30 4.51 14.65 -19.12
N ALA A 31 4.69 13.39 -18.68
CA ALA A 31 6.03 12.83 -18.42
C ALA A 31 6.82 12.69 -19.72
N ILE A 32 8.12 13.01 -19.66
CA ILE A 32 9.04 12.73 -20.77
C ILE A 32 9.49 11.28 -20.67
N TRP A 33 9.50 10.56 -21.78
CA TRP A 33 9.94 9.18 -21.83
C TRP A 33 11.13 8.98 -22.77
N ARG A 34 11.89 7.93 -22.52
CA ARG A 34 13.01 7.48 -23.37
C ARG A 34 13.03 5.96 -23.41
N VAL A 35 13.37 5.42 -24.58
CA VAL A 35 13.50 3.98 -24.84
C VAL A 35 14.78 3.75 -25.65
N ALA A 36 15.56 2.75 -25.27
CA ALA A 36 16.69 2.21 -26.01
C ALA A 36 16.42 0.74 -26.35
N VAL A 37 16.59 0.38 -27.61
CA VAL A 37 16.31 -0.98 -28.10
C VAL A 37 17.57 -1.55 -28.73
N PRO A 38 18.05 -2.75 -28.32
CA PRO A 38 19.24 -3.38 -28.92
C PRO A 38 18.96 -3.92 -30.30
N GLU A 39 20.05 -4.16 -31.08
CA GLU A 39 19.95 -4.78 -32.38
C GLU A 39 19.34 -6.19 -32.26
N GLY A 40 18.42 -6.50 -33.18
CA GLY A 40 17.77 -7.80 -33.23
C GLY A 40 16.63 -8.04 -32.25
N TRP A 41 16.27 -7.09 -31.39
CA TRP A 41 15.14 -7.20 -30.49
C TRP A 41 13.83 -7.45 -31.24
N ARG A 42 12.99 -8.36 -30.75
CA ARG A 42 11.70 -8.76 -31.35
C ARG A 42 10.60 -8.78 -30.31
N ALA A 43 9.36 -8.68 -30.76
CA ALA A 43 8.20 -8.92 -29.90
C ALA A 43 8.32 -10.29 -29.20
N GLY A 44 8.18 -10.29 -27.90
CA GLY A 44 8.45 -11.44 -27.03
C GLY A 44 9.81 -11.43 -26.31
N ASP A 45 10.74 -10.55 -26.70
CA ASP A 45 11.99 -10.35 -25.96
C ASP A 45 11.76 -9.52 -24.69
N GLY A 46 12.80 -9.36 -23.87
CA GLY A 46 12.71 -8.70 -22.57
C GLY A 46 12.69 -7.18 -22.63
N LEU A 47 11.96 -6.57 -21.70
CA LEU A 47 11.94 -5.14 -21.44
C LEU A 47 12.34 -4.87 -19.99
N VAL A 48 13.22 -3.89 -19.79
CA VAL A 48 13.56 -3.32 -18.49
C VAL A 48 12.91 -1.94 -18.38
N VAL A 49 12.25 -1.67 -17.25
CA VAL A 49 11.72 -0.34 -16.93
C VAL A 49 12.54 0.23 -15.77
N PHE A 50 13.38 1.21 -16.08
CA PHE A 50 14.20 1.88 -15.07
C PHE A 50 13.42 2.98 -14.38
N GLN A 51 13.46 2.98 -13.05
CA GLN A 51 12.81 3.95 -12.18
C GLN A 51 13.88 4.86 -11.58
N ARG A 52 13.83 6.16 -11.95
CA ARG A 52 14.77 7.15 -11.42
C ARG A 52 14.53 7.42 -9.94
N ASP A 53 15.56 7.90 -9.27
CA ASP A 53 15.49 8.35 -7.88
C ASP A 53 14.87 9.76 -7.75
N PHE A 54 14.75 10.22 -6.49
CA PHE A 54 14.28 11.55 -6.12
C PHE A 54 15.07 12.67 -6.85
N ALA A 55 14.32 13.60 -7.44
CA ALA A 55 14.89 14.81 -8.01
C ALA A 55 13.88 15.95 -7.91
N LEU A 56 14.31 17.12 -7.45
CA LEU A 56 13.44 18.29 -7.27
C LEU A 56 12.87 18.84 -8.58
N GLU A 57 13.47 18.48 -9.70
CA GLU A 57 12.99 18.87 -11.02
C GLU A 57 12.62 17.63 -11.86
N PRO A 58 11.58 17.68 -12.70
CA PRO A 58 11.31 16.61 -13.64
C PRO A 58 12.43 16.54 -14.68
N ALA A 59 12.90 15.33 -14.98
CA ALA A 59 13.95 15.14 -15.98
C ALA A 59 13.41 15.44 -17.38
N LEU A 60 14.04 16.35 -18.11
CA LEU A 60 13.72 16.65 -19.51
C LEU A 60 14.03 15.45 -20.42
N ALA A 61 15.14 14.76 -20.16
CA ALA A 61 15.49 13.51 -20.81
C ALA A 61 15.78 12.49 -19.72
N PRO A 62 14.91 11.49 -19.51
CA PRO A 62 15.09 10.52 -18.44
C PRO A 62 16.35 9.69 -18.69
N ASP A 63 17.08 9.42 -17.62
CA ASP A 63 18.15 8.43 -17.60
C ASP A 63 17.57 7.03 -17.85
N LEU A 64 18.35 6.16 -18.44
CA LEU A 64 18.03 4.74 -18.66
C LEU A 64 18.73 3.82 -17.63
N GLY A 65 19.40 4.40 -16.68
CA GLY A 65 20.02 3.73 -15.55
C GLY A 65 21.45 3.21 -15.78
N PRO A 66 22.16 2.94 -14.67
CA PRO A 66 23.57 2.55 -14.69
C PRO A 66 23.85 1.18 -15.36
N LEU A 67 22.83 0.35 -15.51
CA LEU A 67 22.94 -0.99 -16.12
C LEU A 67 22.62 -1.01 -17.61
N LEU A 68 22.36 0.14 -18.25
CA LEU A 68 21.92 0.23 -19.65
C LEU A 68 22.77 -0.59 -20.61
N ALA A 69 24.11 -0.39 -20.60
CA ALA A 69 25.03 -1.09 -21.51
C ALA A 69 24.97 -2.61 -21.34
N ARG A 70 24.90 -3.09 -20.07
CA ARG A 70 24.81 -4.52 -19.75
C ARG A 70 23.48 -5.12 -20.22
N GLN A 71 22.39 -4.40 -20.04
CA GLN A 71 21.05 -4.82 -20.43
C GLN A 71 20.92 -4.92 -21.94
N LEU A 72 21.37 -3.90 -22.69
CA LEU A 72 21.39 -3.91 -24.15
C LEU A 72 22.26 -5.03 -24.70
N ALA A 73 23.48 -5.26 -24.14
CA ALA A 73 24.37 -6.34 -24.52
C ALA A 73 23.74 -7.74 -24.38
N ARG A 74 22.79 -7.88 -23.46
CA ARG A 74 22.04 -9.12 -23.18
C ARG A 74 20.70 -9.20 -23.90
N GLY A 75 20.43 -8.29 -24.83
CA GLY A 75 19.23 -8.31 -25.68
C GLY A 75 17.98 -7.69 -25.02
N TRP A 76 18.10 -7.00 -23.90
CA TRP A 76 16.98 -6.33 -23.25
C TRP A 76 16.79 -4.91 -23.79
N ALA A 77 15.56 -4.55 -24.17
CA ALA A 77 15.20 -3.16 -24.35
C ALA A 77 15.09 -2.47 -22.98
N VAL A 78 15.39 -1.17 -22.94
CA VAL A 78 15.32 -0.38 -21.69
C VAL A 78 14.45 0.83 -21.92
N ALA A 79 13.50 1.07 -21.03
CA ALA A 79 12.61 2.21 -21.03
C ALA A 79 12.62 2.94 -19.69
N SER A 80 12.39 4.25 -19.69
CA SER A 80 12.27 5.07 -18.48
C SER A 80 11.41 6.29 -18.72
N THR A 81 10.83 6.83 -17.63
CA THR A 81 10.16 8.13 -17.65
C THR A 81 10.83 9.11 -16.70
N GLY A 82 10.81 10.42 -17.05
CA GLY A 82 11.22 11.50 -16.17
C GLY A 82 10.17 11.85 -15.10
N TYR A 83 9.07 11.10 -15.04
CA TYR A 83 7.84 11.36 -14.30
C TYR A 83 7.18 12.71 -14.62
N SER A 84 5.87 12.77 -14.48
CA SER A 84 5.08 14.00 -14.62
C SER A 84 5.10 14.85 -13.34
N GLN A 85 5.66 14.32 -12.25
CA GLN A 85 5.78 14.98 -10.95
C GLN A 85 7.25 15.04 -10.51
N ALA A 86 7.67 16.21 -10.00
CA ALA A 86 8.99 16.40 -9.42
C ALA A 86 9.04 15.92 -7.96
N GLY A 87 10.23 15.82 -7.40
CA GLY A 87 10.47 15.38 -6.03
C GLY A 87 10.01 13.93 -5.80
N TRP A 88 9.20 13.70 -4.78
CA TRP A 88 8.58 12.41 -4.51
C TRP A 88 7.48 12.11 -5.53
N ALA A 89 7.85 11.50 -6.64
CA ALA A 89 6.96 11.25 -7.78
C ALA A 89 6.03 10.03 -7.61
N LEU A 90 6.01 9.40 -6.44
CA LEU A 90 5.26 8.16 -6.13
C LEU A 90 3.78 8.22 -6.50
N PHE A 91 3.17 9.40 -6.37
CA PHE A 91 1.72 9.59 -6.49
C PHE A 91 1.22 9.65 -7.93
N ARG A 92 2.13 9.78 -8.91
CA ARG A 92 1.83 9.81 -10.34
C ARG A 92 2.60 8.78 -11.16
N SER A 93 3.68 8.21 -10.60
CA SER A 93 4.54 7.24 -11.27
C SER A 93 3.78 6.03 -11.82
N GLY A 94 2.76 5.54 -11.13
CA GLY A 94 1.94 4.42 -11.61
C GLY A 94 1.22 4.72 -12.92
N ARG A 95 0.66 5.93 -13.07
CA ARG A 95 0.08 6.40 -14.33
C ARG A 95 1.13 6.55 -15.42
N ASP A 96 2.23 7.23 -15.10
CA ASP A 96 3.31 7.49 -16.06
C ASP A 96 3.89 6.17 -16.61
N ASN A 97 4.08 5.18 -15.75
CA ASN A 97 4.58 3.86 -16.15
C ASN A 97 3.57 3.03 -16.97
N ARG A 98 2.26 3.14 -16.70
CA ARG A 98 1.24 2.51 -17.56
C ARG A 98 1.29 3.10 -18.97
N GLU A 99 1.29 4.43 -19.08
CA GLU A 99 1.38 5.13 -20.38
C GLU A 99 2.69 4.80 -21.12
N LEU A 100 3.82 4.66 -20.37
CA LEU A 100 5.11 4.21 -20.96
C LEU A 100 5.00 2.81 -21.55
N LEU A 101 4.45 1.84 -20.81
CA LEU A 101 4.30 0.48 -21.27
C LEU A 101 3.34 0.35 -22.46
N GLU A 102 2.26 1.12 -22.47
CA GLU A 102 1.35 1.22 -23.61
C GLU A 102 2.06 1.79 -24.84
N ARG A 103 2.84 2.85 -24.66
CA ARG A 103 3.67 3.46 -25.71
C ARG A 103 4.71 2.48 -26.26
N PHE A 104 5.41 1.77 -25.38
CA PHE A 104 6.38 0.75 -25.77
C PHE A 104 5.72 -0.35 -26.62
N ARG A 105 4.59 -0.89 -26.15
CA ARG A 105 3.85 -1.92 -26.90
C ARG A 105 3.40 -1.45 -28.28
N ALA A 106 3.01 -0.20 -28.39
CA ALA A 106 2.54 0.38 -29.66
C ALA A 106 3.67 0.68 -30.65
N GLU A 107 4.85 1.12 -30.19
CA GLU A 107 5.94 1.56 -31.07
C GLU A 107 7.02 0.51 -31.31
N VAL A 108 7.24 -0.38 -30.36
CA VAL A 108 8.30 -1.39 -30.39
C VAL A 108 7.71 -2.79 -30.57
N GLY A 109 6.71 -3.10 -29.75
CA GLY A 109 6.05 -4.41 -29.73
C GLY A 109 5.80 -4.91 -28.30
N PRO A 110 4.99 -5.96 -28.13
CA PRO A 110 4.73 -6.54 -26.82
C PRO A 110 5.98 -7.27 -26.30
N PRO A 111 6.48 -6.91 -25.08
CA PRO A 111 7.56 -7.65 -24.43
C PRO A 111 7.05 -9.00 -23.91
N GLY A 112 7.91 -10.01 -23.88
CA GLY A 112 7.61 -11.32 -23.28
C GLY A 112 7.88 -11.39 -21.78
N ARG A 113 8.79 -10.54 -21.30
CA ARG A 113 9.13 -10.36 -19.89
C ARG A 113 9.36 -8.89 -19.59
N VAL A 114 8.87 -8.44 -18.44
CA VAL A 114 9.07 -7.08 -17.97
C VAL A 114 9.72 -7.09 -16.59
N VAL A 115 10.90 -6.47 -16.50
CA VAL A 115 11.62 -6.29 -15.24
C VAL A 115 11.63 -4.82 -14.90
N SER A 116 11.25 -4.46 -13.66
CA SER A 116 11.41 -3.09 -13.16
C SER A 116 12.59 -3.01 -12.21
N TYR A 117 13.36 -1.90 -12.26
CA TYR A 117 14.41 -1.68 -11.28
C TYR A 117 14.65 -0.20 -11.00
N GLY A 118 15.16 0.10 -9.81
CA GLY A 118 15.53 1.45 -9.41
C GLY A 118 16.16 1.50 -8.03
N ALA A 119 16.69 2.66 -7.67
CA ALA A 119 17.30 2.92 -6.38
C ALA A 119 16.47 3.90 -5.55
N ALA A 120 16.55 3.79 -4.24
CA ALA A 120 15.86 4.63 -3.24
C ALA A 120 14.36 4.82 -3.58
N MET A 121 13.92 6.04 -3.94
CA MET A 121 12.55 6.27 -4.42
C MET A 121 12.22 5.40 -5.64
N GLY A 122 13.16 5.28 -6.60
CA GLY A 122 12.98 4.42 -7.77
C GLY A 122 12.79 2.94 -7.40
N GLY A 123 13.46 2.47 -6.35
CA GLY A 123 13.27 1.14 -5.78
C GLY A 123 11.85 0.92 -5.24
N LEU A 124 11.31 1.90 -4.52
CA LEU A 124 9.92 1.87 -4.07
C LEU A 124 8.94 1.87 -5.25
N VAL A 125 9.15 2.73 -6.26
CA VAL A 125 8.30 2.76 -7.47
C VAL A 125 8.35 1.43 -8.22
N ALA A 126 9.54 0.81 -8.32
CA ALA A 126 9.68 -0.50 -8.96
C ALA A 126 8.85 -1.60 -8.25
N LEU A 127 8.86 -1.60 -6.91
CA LEU A 127 8.03 -2.49 -6.10
C LEU A 127 6.53 -2.17 -6.24
N GLN A 128 6.14 -0.89 -6.24
CA GLN A 128 4.74 -0.49 -6.47
C GLN A 128 4.24 -0.91 -7.86
N MET A 129 5.09 -0.86 -8.89
CA MET A 129 4.74 -1.38 -10.22
C MET A 129 4.45 -2.88 -10.19
N ALA A 130 5.21 -3.65 -9.42
CA ALA A 130 4.99 -5.09 -9.27
C ALA A 130 3.66 -5.42 -8.58
N GLU A 131 3.18 -4.55 -7.70
CA GLU A 131 1.88 -4.69 -7.04
C GLU A 131 0.69 -4.28 -7.92
N ASP A 132 0.94 -3.61 -9.05
CA ASP A 132 -0.10 -3.24 -10.02
C ASP A 132 -0.32 -4.39 -11.02
N PRO A 133 -1.43 -5.15 -10.93
CA PRO A 133 -1.64 -6.32 -11.77
C PRO A 133 -1.78 -5.98 -13.27
N VAL A 134 -2.10 -4.73 -13.60
CA VAL A 134 -2.23 -4.25 -14.99
C VAL A 134 -0.87 -4.15 -15.68
N LEU A 135 0.19 -3.84 -14.92
CA LEU A 135 1.53 -3.66 -15.46
C LEU A 135 2.21 -5.00 -15.82
N ALA A 136 1.78 -6.09 -15.19
CA ALA A 136 2.28 -7.44 -15.43
C ALA A 136 3.83 -7.51 -15.34
N ILE A 137 4.38 -7.04 -14.22
CA ILE A 137 5.82 -7.11 -13.93
C ILE A 137 6.18 -8.53 -13.53
N ASP A 138 7.20 -9.11 -14.13
CA ASP A 138 7.68 -10.47 -13.84
C ASP A 138 8.71 -10.49 -12.69
N ALA A 139 9.61 -9.50 -12.64
CA ALA A 139 10.63 -9.41 -11.59
C ALA A 139 11.02 -7.96 -11.27
N VAL A 140 11.53 -7.75 -10.05
CA VAL A 140 11.95 -6.43 -9.55
C VAL A 140 13.35 -6.50 -8.96
N LEU A 141 14.23 -5.56 -9.33
CA LEU A 141 15.45 -5.27 -8.61
C LEU A 141 15.28 -3.94 -7.86
N ALA A 142 15.13 -4.02 -6.56
CA ALA A 142 14.98 -2.88 -5.68
C ALA A 142 16.30 -2.57 -4.96
N LEU A 143 16.96 -1.49 -5.35
CA LEU A 143 18.23 -1.07 -4.77
C LEU A 143 17.96 -0.06 -3.67
N CYS A 144 18.33 -0.42 -2.43
CA CYS A 144 18.08 0.40 -1.25
C CYS A 144 16.67 1.03 -1.28
N PRO A 145 15.58 0.26 -1.42
CA PRO A 145 14.24 0.81 -1.61
C PRO A 145 13.73 1.47 -0.33
N VAL A 146 12.89 2.49 -0.48
CA VAL A 146 12.10 3.06 0.64
C VAL A 146 10.98 2.07 1.01
N ALA A 147 11.36 0.87 1.43
CA ALA A 147 10.49 -0.30 1.54
C ALA A 147 9.35 -0.13 2.54
N ALA A 148 9.57 0.60 3.63
CA ALA A 148 8.53 0.89 4.62
C ALA A 148 7.60 2.04 4.21
N GLY A 149 7.76 2.62 3.01
CA GLY A 149 6.91 3.66 2.48
C GLY A 149 6.73 4.83 3.46
N HIS A 150 5.51 5.10 3.88
CA HIS A 150 5.15 6.20 4.78
C HIS A 150 6.01 6.30 6.06
N ARG A 151 6.52 5.17 6.58
CA ARG A 151 7.33 5.15 7.82
C ARG A 151 8.66 5.90 7.67
N ALA A 152 9.22 5.94 6.46
CA ALA A 152 10.44 6.71 6.21
C ALA A 152 10.21 8.22 6.41
N TRP A 153 9.06 8.75 5.99
CA TRP A 153 8.70 10.15 6.20
C TRP A 153 8.24 10.46 7.62
N GLU A 154 7.62 9.49 8.29
CA GLU A 154 7.33 9.60 9.71
C GLU A 154 8.61 9.67 10.55
N ALA A 155 9.61 8.84 10.26
CA ALA A 155 10.92 8.92 10.89
C ALA A 155 11.65 10.23 10.58
N ALA A 156 11.51 10.74 9.36
CA ALA A 156 12.03 12.04 8.98
C ALA A 156 11.38 13.19 9.78
N LEU A 157 10.07 13.14 10.02
CA LEU A 157 9.39 14.09 10.88
C LEU A 157 9.90 14.02 12.34
N ASP A 158 10.07 12.82 12.87
CA ASP A 158 10.59 12.63 14.23
C ASP A 158 12.00 13.23 14.37
N LEU A 159 12.88 12.94 13.41
CA LEU A 159 14.23 13.52 13.39
C LEU A 159 14.19 15.05 13.31
N ARG A 160 13.31 15.61 12.47
CA ARG A 160 13.13 17.05 12.35
C ARG A 160 12.75 17.69 13.68
N LEU A 161 11.76 17.12 14.36
CA LEU A 161 11.27 17.64 15.63
C LEU A 161 12.27 17.47 16.77
N LEU A 162 13.02 16.37 16.79
CA LEU A 162 14.10 16.13 17.74
C LEU A 162 15.25 17.14 17.55
N TYR A 163 15.63 17.40 16.30
CA TYR A 163 16.64 18.41 15.98
C TYR A 163 16.18 19.80 16.42
N ASP A 164 14.95 20.18 16.08
CA ASP A 164 14.38 21.49 16.43
C ASP A 164 14.37 21.71 17.95
N GLN A 165 14.05 20.67 18.74
CA GLN A 165 14.13 20.71 20.19
C GLN A 165 15.58 20.80 20.70
N THR A 166 16.46 19.95 20.16
CA THR A 166 17.88 19.88 20.61
C THR A 166 18.65 21.16 20.32
N CYS A 167 18.33 21.84 19.22
CA CYS A 167 19.02 23.02 18.74
C CYS A 167 18.26 24.34 19.01
N ALA A 168 17.16 24.31 19.78
CA ALA A 168 16.26 25.44 20.00
C ALA A 168 16.98 26.70 20.52
N ASP A 169 17.92 26.54 21.45
CA ASP A 169 18.63 27.61 22.14
C ASP A 169 20.05 27.87 21.58
N VAL A 170 20.39 27.29 20.42
CA VAL A 170 21.67 27.46 19.78
C VAL A 170 21.58 28.58 18.74
N GLU A 171 22.30 29.67 18.94
CA GLU A 171 22.38 30.77 17.97
C GLU A 171 22.96 30.27 16.63
N GLY A 172 22.22 30.49 15.51
CA GLY A 172 22.61 30.00 14.20
C GLY A 172 22.43 28.50 14.00
N GLY A 173 21.98 27.75 15.02
CA GLY A 173 21.75 26.31 14.94
C GLY A 173 20.34 25.91 14.53
N ARG A 174 19.40 26.83 14.38
CA ARG A 174 18.04 26.56 13.97
C ARG A 174 17.94 26.33 12.46
N LEU A 175 17.23 25.29 12.08
CA LEU A 175 16.90 25.05 10.67
C LEU A 175 15.96 26.14 10.14
N PRO A 176 15.99 26.45 8.84
CA PRO A 176 15.00 27.33 8.22
C PRO A 176 13.58 26.82 8.49
N VAL A 177 12.65 27.73 8.78
CA VAL A 177 11.25 27.40 9.08
C VAL A 177 10.29 28.23 8.26
N ALA A 178 9.24 27.57 7.74
CA ALA A 178 8.14 28.26 7.10
C ALA A 178 7.19 28.87 8.15
N ALA A 179 6.65 30.05 7.86
CA ALA A 179 5.79 30.77 8.78
C ALA A 179 4.49 30.04 9.10
N ASP A 180 3.94 29.34 8.12
CA ASP A 180 2.66 28.60 8.21
C ASP A 180 2.82 27.20 8.85
N ARG A 181 3.96 26.57 8.65
CA ARG A 181 4.29 25.23 9.14
C ARG A 181 5.71 25.18 9.67
N PRO A 182 5.92 25.46 10.95
CA PRO A 182 7.26 25.66 11.52
C PRO A 182 8.12 24.39 11.63
N TRP A 183 7.66 23.27 11.12
CA TRP A 183 8.38 22.02 10.98
C TRP A 183 8.79 21.73 9.51
N LEU A 184 8.46 22.65 8.58
CA LEU A 184 8.91 22.61 7.18
C LEU A 184 9.88 23.75 6.90
N VAL A 185 10.71 23.60 5.88
CA VAL A 185 11.48 24.72 5.33
C VAL A 185 10.58 25.56 4.39
N PRO A 186 10.91 26.85 4.15
CA PRO A 186 10.25 27.64 3.13
C PRO A 186 10.33 26.97 1.75
N ALA A 187 9.30 27.14 0.92
CA ALA A 187 9.26 26.50 -0.40
C ALA A 187 10.40 26.95 -1.32
N GLU A 188 10.81 28.21 -1.20
CA GLU A 188 11.95 28.80 -1.88
C GLU A 188 13.31 28.19 -1.49
N ASP A 189 13.33 27.46 -0.38
CA ASP A 189 14.50 26.74 0.11
C ASP A 189 14.64 25.31 -0.42
N LEU A 190 13.68 24.85 -1.24
CA LEU A 190 13.80 23.57 -1.97
C LEU A 190 14.81 23.69 -3.13
N THR A 191 16.04 24.04 -2.77
CA THR A 191 17.14 24.34 -3.70
C THR A 191 18.47 23.85 -3.11
N PRO A 192 19.55 23.73 -3.90
CA PRO A 192 20.88 23.46 -3.37
C PRO A 192 21.32 24.46 -2.28
N SER A 193 20.99 25.76 -2.44
CA SER A 193 21.29 26.78 -1.42
C SER A 193 20.49 26.57 -0.12
N GLY A 194 19.30 26.01 -0.20
CA GLY A 194 18.54 25.62 0.99
C GLY A 194 19.21 24.48 1.74
N LEU A 195 19.76 23.49 1.02
CA LEU A 195 20.56 22.42 1.62
C LEU A 195 21.81 22.97 2.32
N GLU A 196 22.52 23.92 1.72
CA GLU A 196 23.67 24.59 2.35
C GLU A 196 23.28 25.24 3.68
N ARG A 197 22.11 25.90 3.77
CA ARG A 197 21.60 26.46 5.03
C ARG A 197 21.34 25.40 6.09
N VAL A 198 20.81 24.25 5.70
CA VAL A 198 20.61 23.10 6.60
C VAL A 198 21.96 22.61 7.14
N VAL A 199 22.96 22.44 6.26
CA VAL A 199 24.32 22.02 6.65
C VAL A 199 24.97 23.01 7.60
N LEU A 200 24.87 24.31 7.32
CA LEU A 200 25.42 25.36 8.18
C LEU A 200 24.77 25.37 9.57
N ALA A 201 23.46 25.25 9.66
CA ALA A 201 22.74 25.18 10.93
C ALA A 201 23.11 23.89 11.71
N ALA A 202 23.18 22.75 11.04
CA ALA A 202 23.57 21.47 11.65
C ALA A 202 25.01 21.54 12.16
N ASN A 203 25.92 22.16 11.42
CA ASN A 203 27.31 22.34 11.87
C ASN A 203 27.40 23.28 13.05
N GLN A 204 26.64 24.37 13.07
CA GLN A 204 26.62 25.30 14.20
C GLN A 204 26.09 24.64 15.47
N CYS A 205 25.06 23.85 15.39
CA CYS A 205 24.45 23.16 16.54
C CYS A 205 25.27 21.94 17.01
N LEU A 206 25.65 21.08 16.07
CA LEU A 206 26.16 19.73 16.35
C LEU A 206 27.67 19.60 16.07
N GLY A 207 28.28 20.55 15.32
CA GLY A 207 29.65 20.40 14.83
C GLY A 207 29.80 19.19 13.90
N ILE A 208 28.82 18.93 13.04
CA ILE A 208 28.66 17.69 12.32
C ILE A 208 29.80 17.42 11.32
N ASP A 209 30.36 18.48 10.70
CA ASP A 209 31.49 18.41 9.77
C ASP A 209 32.86 18.48 10.47
N ARG A 210 32.87 18.59 11.81
CA ARG A 210 34.09 18.69 12.60
C ARG A 210 34.58 17.35 13.07
N ALA A 211 35.89 17.15 13.09
CA ALA A 211 36.47 16.00 13.76
C ALA A 211 36.09 16.01 15.27
N PRO A 212 35.96 14.84 15.93
CA PRO A 212 35.50 14.76 17.32
C PRO A 212 36.26 15.65 18.30
N TRP A 213 37.58 15.79 18.13
CA TRP A 213 38.44 16.64 18.97
C TRP A 213 38.33 18.15 18.69
N GLN A 214 37.67 18.56 17.64
CA GLN A 214 37.42 19.96 17.27
C GLN A 214 36.01 20.43 17.70
N ARG A 215 35.12 19.50 18.11
CA ARG A 215 33.80 19.84 18.60
C ARG A 215 33.85 20.45 19.98
N GLN A 216 33.03 21.47 20.20
CA GLN A 216 32.79 21.97 21.55
C GLN A 216 32.03 20.91 22.39
N PRO A 217 32.20 20.85 23.73
CA PRO A 217 31.53 19.86 24.57
C PRO A 217 30.01 19.86 24.40
N GLY A 218 29.38 21.04 24.25
CA GLY A 218 27.93 21.13 23.99
C GLY A 218 27.53 20.62 22.62
N GLN A 219 28.33 20.75 21.58
CA GLN A 219 28.09 20.19 20.25
C GLN A 219 28.17 18.65 20.32
N GLN A 220 29.20 18.12 20.94
CA GLN A 220 29.39 16.68 21.09
C GLN A 220 28.23 16.03 21.87
N ALA A 221 27.78 16.66 22.96
CA ALA A 221 26.66 16.15 23.77
C ALA A 221 25.35 16.14 22.99
N ARG A 222 25.03 17.21 22.24
CA ARG A 222 23.83 17.27 21.42
C ARG A 222 23.86 16.26 20.27
N LEU A 223 25.00 16.15 19.59
CA LEU A 223 25.18 15.17 18.52
C LEU A 223 24.98 13.75 19.04
N GLN A 224 25.68 13.37 20.12
CA GLN A 224 25.56 12.04 20.71
C GLN A 224 24.13 11.76 21.16
N GLY A 225 23.45 12.73 21.79
CA GLY A 225 22.05 12.59 22.19
C GLY A 225 21.10 12.33 21.03
N LEU A 226 21.29 12.96 19.87
CA LEU A 226 20.50 12.68 18.67
C LEU A 226 20.82 11.30 18.08
N LEU A 227 22.08 10.91 17.98
CA LEU A 227 22.47 9.58 17.50
C LEU A 227 21.89 8.48 18.39
N ASP A 228 21.98 8.64 19.71
CA ASP A 228 21.42 7.67 20.68
C ASP A 228 19.90 7.55 20.60
N LEU A 229 19.19 8.67 20.39
CA LEU A 229 17.72 8.69 20.26
C LEU A 229 17.24 8.09 18.95
N THR A 230 17.93 8.39 17.86
CA THR A 230 17.50 7.96 16.51
C THR A 230 18.03 6.59 16.12
N GLY A 231 19.14 6.14 16.71
CA GLY A 231 19.86 4.95 16.31
C GLY A 231 20.67 5.13 15.02
N ILE A 232 20.82 6.36 14.52
CA ILE A 232 21.67 6.66 13.37
C ILE A 232 23.13 6.44 13.74
N ALA A 233 23.90 5.76 12.88
CA ALA A 233 25.21 5.20 13.20
C ALA A 233 26.28 6.26 13.46
N ASP A 234 26.28 7.35 12.71
CA ASP A 234 27.33 8.36 12.74
C ASP A 234 26.88 9.76 12.24
N PRO A 235 27.72 10.79 12.37
CA PRO A 235 27.40 12.15 11.96
C PRO A 235 27.12 12.33 10.46
N ASP A 236 27.80 11.59 9.58
CA ASP A 236 27.64 11.75 8.14
C ASP A 236 26.27 11.20 7.70
N HIS A 237 25.87 10.06 8.25
CA HIS A 237 24.54 9.50 8.09
C HIS A 237 23.46 10.43 8.67
N LEU A 238 23.70 11.05 9.82
CA LEU A 238 22.77 12.03 10.39
C LEU A 238 22.57 13.24 9.47
N LEU A 239 23.63 13.72 8.80
CA LEU A 239 23.53 14.85 7.87
C LEU A 239 22.66 14.51 6.65
N VAL A 240 22.82 13.32 6.08
CA VAL A 240 21.98 12.83 4.98
C VAL A 240 20.51 12.73 5.44
N ALA A 241 20.28 12.16 6.62
CA ALA A 241 18.95 12.04 7.20
C ALA A 241 18.30 13.41 7.48
N LEU A 242 19.07 14.42 7.92
CA LEU A 242 18.58 15.78 8.08
C LEU A 242 18.21 16.45 6.75
N GLY A 243 18.93 16.19 5.67
CA GLY A 243 18.57 16.62 4.33
C GLY A 243 17.19 16.08 3.92
N HIS A 244 16.96 14.81 4.17
CA HIS A 244 15.65 14.17 3.94
C HIS A 244 14.57 14.73 4.88
N ALA A 245 14.87 14.89 6.17
CA ALA A 245 13.95 15.42 7.18
C ALA A 245 13.61 16.92 7.00
N THR A 246 14.30 17.61 6.11
CA THR A 246 14.06 19.02 5.76
C THR A 246 13.50 19.16 4.35
N LEU A 247 14.34 19.01 3.33
CA LEU A 247 13.94 19.23 1.93
C LEU A 247 12.98 18.14 1.43
N GLY A 248 13.30 16.87 1.67
CA GLY A 248 12.46 15.77 1.26
C GLY A 248 11.08 15.79 1.92
N LEU A 249 11.04 16.06 3.22
CA LEU A 249 9.77 16.18 3.97
C LEU A 249 8.95 17.39 3.50
N THR A 250 9.60 18.51 3.19
CA THR A 250 8.95 19.73 2.72
C THR A 250 8.36 19.55 1.32
N ASP A 251 9.09 18.92 0.40
CA ASP A 251 8.59 18.57 -0.94
C ASP A 251 7.31 17.72 -0.85
N LEU A 252 7.32 16.72 0.03
CA LEU A 252 6.15 15.87 0.26
C LEU A 252 4.95 16.65 0.81
N ALA A 253 5.18 17.45 1.87
CA ALA A 253 4.10 18.05 2.66
C ALA A 253 3.49 19.30 2.03
N ARG A 254 4.19 19.96 1.10
CA ARG A 254 3.71 21.18 0.45
C ARG A 254 2.99 20.97 -0.87
N ASP A 255 3.21 19.84 -1.53
CA ASP A 255 2.52 19.53 -2.79
C ASP A 255 1.14 18.90 -2.49
N PRO A 256 0.02 19.61 -2.78
CA PRO A 256 -1.32 19.04 -2.58
C PRO A 256 -1.57 17.76 -3.39
N GLY A 257 -0.86 17.59 -4.50
CA GLY A 257 -0.92 16.37 -5.31
C GLY A 257 -0.31 15.15 -4.63
N LYS A 258 0.49 15.35 -3.57
CA LYS A 258 1.15 14.28 -2.80
C LYS A 258 0.35 13.88 -1.56
N LEU A 259 -0.01 14.83 -0.70
CA LEU A 259 -0.71 14.56 0.56
C LEU A 259 -2.20 14.93 0.56
N ALA A 260 -2.81 15.11 -0.60
CA ALA A 260 -4.23 15.52 -0.71
C ALA A 260 -4.59 16.78 0.11
N GLY A 261 -3.62 17.63 0.42
CA GLY A 261 -3.78 18.87 1.17
C GLY A 261 -3.97 18.72 2.69
N GLY A 262 -3.96 17.48 3.22
CA GLY A 262 -4.14 17.20 4.65
C GLY A 262 -2.83 17.09 5.43
N GLN A 263 -2.93 17.11 6.77
CA GLN A 263 -1.83 16.78 7.68
C GLN A 263 -1.73 15.26 7.85
N ALA A 264 -1.05 14.58 6.89
CA ALA A 264 -0.96 13.13 6.88
C ALA A 264 0.06 12.56 7.88
N LEU A 265 1.07 13.36 8.25
CA LEU A 265 2.15 12.96 9.15
C LEU A 265 1.92 13.52 10.55
N GLY A 266 2.28 12.77 11.58
CA GLY A 266 2.15 13.21 12.97
C GLY A 266 3.02 12.40 13.92
N ASN A 267 3.21 12.98 15.13
CA ASN A 267 3.94 12.34 16.24
C ASN A 267 3.16 12.39 17.57
N ALA A 268 1.86 12.64 17.54
CA ALA A 268 1.05 12.83 18.75
C ALA A 268 1.13 11.66 19.74
N ARG A 269 1.33 10.42 19.22
CA ARG A 269 1.39 9.18 20.01
C ARG A 269 2.80 8.58 20.11
N VAL A 270 3.83 9.26 19.57
CA VAL A 270 5.21 8.72 19.57
C VAL A 270 5.81 8.82 20.95
N ASP A 271 6.34 7.72 21.48
CA ASP A 271 7.17 7.70 22.67
C ASP A 271 8.65 7.74 22.25
N TYR A 272 9.33 8.82 22.59
CA TYR A 272 10.76 9.00 22.30
C TYR A 272 11.68 8.32 23.34
N GLY A 273 11.11 7.60 24.30
CA GLY A 273 11.84 6.82 25.29
C GLY A 273 12.54 7.63 26.38
N GLN A 274 12.41 8.95 26.36
CA GLN A 274 12.97 9.86 27.36
C GLN A 274 11.88 10.83 27.86
N PRO A 275 11.55 10.84 29.18
CA PRO A 275 10.48 11.68 29.72
C PRO A 275 10.63 13.17 29.41
N VAL A 276 11.86 13.70 29.46
CA VAL A 276 12.14 15.12 29.16
C VAL A 276 11.86 15.42 27.69
N VAL A 277 12.29 14.55 26.76
CA VAL A 277 12.01 14.71 25.33
C VAL A 277 10.50 14.65 25.09
N ASN A 278 9.83 13.66 25.69
CA ASN A 278 8.37 13.50 25.53
C ASN A 278 7.57 14.70 26.05
N ALA A 279 8.03 15.36 27.11
CA ALA A 279 7.36 16.53 27.68
C ALA A 279 7.49 17.79 26.81
N ASP A 280 8.66 18.00 26.21
CA ASP A 280 9.01 19.27 25.59
C ASP A 280 8.90 19.25 24.04
N ILE A 281 8.87 18.05 23.41
CA ILE A 281 8.80 17.94 21.96
C ILE A 281 7.45 18.42 21.42
N ARG A 282 7.51 19.18 20.33
CA ARG A 282 6.28 19.59 19.62
C ARG A 282 5.46 18.38 19.19
N ARG A 283 4.18 18.36 19.55
CA ARG A 283 3.23 17.32 19.14
C ARG A 283 2.37 17.79 17.97
N LEU A 284 2.39 17.01 16.91
CA LEU A 284 1.62 17.24 15.68
C LEU A 284 0.62 16.08 15.52
N PRO A 285 -0.68 16.34 15.59
CA PRO A 285 -1.69 15.32 15.29
C PRO A 285 -1.79 15.13 13.77
N ALA A 286 -1.74 13.87 13.32
CA ALA A 286 -2.12 13.55 11.95
C ALA A 286 -3.66 13.61 11.79
N GLU A 287 -4.12 14.05 10.63
CA GLU A 287 -5.52 13.93 10.25
C GLU A 287 -5.73 12.49 9.72
N PRO A 288 -6.64 11.70 10.33
CA PRO A 288 -6.66 10.25 10.14
C PRO A 288 -6.90 9.79 8.71
N PHE A 289 -7.82 10.45 7.99
CA PHE A 289 -8.10 10.09 6.59
C PHE A 289 -6.96 10.49 5.64
N ALA A 290 -6.31 11.63 5.90
CA ALA A 290 -5.12 12.02 5.16
C ALA A 290 -3.96 11.06 5.41
N ALA A 291 -3.79 10.59 6.64
CA ALA A 291 -2.79 9.60 7.01
C ALA A 291 -3.06 8.24 6.31
N LEU A 292 -4.31 7.78 6.31
CA LEU A 292 -4.71 6.55 5.62
C LEU A 292 -4.43 6.64 4.11
N ASP A 293 -4.86 7.74 3.47
CA ASP A 293 -4.59 7.99 2.03
C ASP A 293 -3.10 7.96 1.72
N PHE A 294 -2.30 8.62 2.56
CA PHE A 294 -0.86 8.67 2.40
C PHE A 294 -0.21 7.28 2.52
N ARG A 295 -0.58 6.51 3.53
CA ARG A 295 -0.07 5.14 3.74
C ARG A 295 -0.33 4.25 2.53
N LEU A 296 -1.54 4.29 1.99
CA LEU A 296 -1.93 3.48 0.83
C LEU A 296 -1.22 3.90 -0.46
N ARG A 297 -0.99 5.20 -0.65
CA ARG A 297 -0.36 5.74 -1.87
C ARG A 297 1.16 5.69 -1.84
N ALA A 298 1.77 5.86 -0.67
CA ALA A 298 3.22 5.85 -0.47
C ALA A 298 3.75 4.53 0.10
N GLY A 299 2.88 3.59 0.46
CA GLY A 299 3.25 2.29 1.02
C GLY A 299 3.31 1.18 -0.02
N LEU A 300 3.65 0.00 0.48
CA LEU A 300 3.61 -1.28 -0.21
C LEU A 300 2.67 -2.22 0.54
N ARG A 301 1.96 -3.09 -0.20
CA ARG A 301 0.99 -4.04 0.34
C ARG A 301 1.59 -5.42 0.57
N GLY A 302 2.62 -5.78 -0.22
CA GLY A 302 3.26 -7.10 -0.20
C GLY A 302 2.52 -8.18 -1.01
N GLY A 303 1.56 -7.80 -1.87
CA GLY A 303 0.66 -8.72 -2.58
C GLY A 303 1.06 -9.08 -4.02
N SER A 304 2.31 -8.92 -4.43
CA SER A 304 2.74 -9.16 -5.81
C SER A 304 3.08 -10.62 -6.09
N ARG A 305 2.88 -11.03 -7.37
CA ARG A 305 3.37 -12.31 -7.91
C ARG A 305 4.77 -12.17 -8.53
N ALA A 306 5.27 -10.96 -8.72
CA ALA A 306 6.62 -10.72 -9.24
C ALA A 306 7.66 -11.20 -8.23
N LEU A 307 8.76 -11.78 -8.71
CA LEU A 307 9.91 -12.07 -7.86
C LEU A 307 10.69 -10.79 -7.60
N ALA A 308 11.00 -10.49 -6.35
CA ALA A 308 11.67 -9.26 -5.95
C ALA A 308 13.00 -9.53 -5.25
N LEU A 309 14.09 -8.98 -5.77
CA LEU A 309 15.39 -8.94 -5.11
C LEU A 309 15.66 -7.53 -4.59
N ALA A 310 15.76 -7.39 -3.26
CA ALA A 310 16.19 -6.17 -2.61
C ALA A 310 17.68 -6.25 -2.26
N VAL A 311 18.46 -5.24 -2.67
CA VAL A 311 19.86 -5.09 -2.25
C VAL A 311 19.98 -3.78 -1.50
N HIS A 312 20.49 -3.79 -0.25
CA HIS A 312 20.51 -2.62 0.61
C HIS A 312 21.82 -2.51 1.41
N GLY A 313 22.13 -1.30 1.83
CA GLY A 313 23.28 -1.04 2.71
C GLY A 313 22.97 -1.48 4.15
N ALA A 314 23.90 -2.15 4.80
CA ALA A 314 23.75 -2.59 6.20
C ALA A 314 23.58 -1.44 7.20
N ALA A 315 24.17 -0.28 6.91
CA ALA A 315 24.16 0.93 7.74
C ALA A 315 23.38 2.10 7.15
N ASP A 316 22.45 1.85 6.19
CA ASP A 316 21.73 2.94 5.53
C ASP A 316 20.86 3.72 6.53
N PRO A 317 21.05 5.05 6.68
CA PRO A 317 20.35 5.84 7.70
C PRO A 317 18.91 6.16 7.33
N LEU A 318 18.60 6.16 6.04
CA LEU A 318 17.26 6.46 5.51
C LEU A 318 16.40 5.21 5.34
N LEU A 319 17.06 4.07 5.16
CA LEU A 319 16.46 2.82 4.69
C LEU A 319 16.93 1.65 5.57
N PRO A 320 16.53 1.63 6.85
CA PRO A 320 16.95 0.60 7.80
C PRO A 320 16.57 -0.80 7.31
N SER A 321 17.43 -1.79 7.58
CA SER A 321 17.24 -3.19 7.19
C SER A 321 15.89 -3.75 7.66
N GLY A 322 15.44 -3.42 8.86
CA GLY A 322 14.15 -3.85 9.39
C GLY A 322 12.93 -3.39 8.55
N HIS A 323 13.07 -2.38 7.69
CA HIS A 323 12.04 -2.01 6.71
C HIS A 323 11.94 -3.04 5.57
N ILE A 324 13.08 -3.64 5.19
CA ILE A 324 13.14 -4.70 4.18
C ILE A 324 12.52 -5.98 4.75
N ASP A 325 12.87 -6.34 5.99
CA ASP A 325 12.30 -7.51 6.69
C ASP A 325 10.79 -7.41 6.86
N TRP A 326 10.31 -6.20 7.16
CA TRP A 326 8.88 -5.92 7.23
C TRP A 326 8.17 -6.17 5.88
N LEU A 327 8.79 -5.83 4.76
CA LEU A 327 8.26 -6.08 3.42
C LEU A 327 8.36 -7.57 3.07
N ALA A 328 9.50 -8.21 3.34
CA ALA A 328 9.73 -9.63 3.09
C ALA A 328 8.68 -10.52 3.76
N ALA A 329 8.32 -10.19 5.02
CA ALA A 329 7.28 -10.90 5.76
C ALA A 329 5.86 -10.80 5.15
N ARG A 330 5.64 -9.88 4.24
CA ARG A 330 4.35 -9.64 3.55
C ARG A 330 4.34 -10.10 2.10
N TRP A 331 5.49 -10.35 1.52
CA TRP A 331 5.58 -10.87 0.16
C TRP A 331 5.21 -12.35 0.13
N PRO A 332 4.66 -12.89 -0.97
CA PRO A 332 4.39 -14.32 -1.07
C PRO A 332 5.66 -15.15 -0.81
N ALA A 333 5.50 -16.26 -0.11
CA ALA A 333 6.62 -17.13 0.26
C ALA A 333 7.45 -17.55 -0.97
N GLY A 334 8.77 -17.39 -0.90
CA GLY A 334 9.71 -17.67 -2.00
C GLY A 334 9.66 -16.64 -3.14
N GLY A 335 8.97 -15.51 -2.95
CA GLY A 335 8.87 -14.43 -3.94
C GLY A 335 9.74 -13.21 -3.64
N PHE A 336 10.39 -13.16 -2.47
CA PHE A 336 11.20 -12.01 -2.05
C PHE A 336 12.53 -12.47 -1.46
N ALA A 337 13.63 -12.02 -2.08
CA ALA A 337 14.98 -12.18 -1.58
C ALA A 337 15.53 -10.82 -1.13
N SER A 338 16.31 -10.80 -0.06
CA SER A 338 17.03 -9.61 0.38
C SER A 338 18.49 -9.90 0.66
N VAL A 339 19.36 -8.99 0.24
CA VAL A 339 20.81 -9.12 0.43
C VAL A 339 21.37 -7.77 0.90
N ALA A 340 22.16 -7.80 1.95
CA ALA A 340 22.84 -6.62 2.46
C ALA A 340 24.25 -6.48 1.85
N VAL A 341 24.68 -5.22 1.67
CA VAL A 341 26.05 -4.86 1.35
C VAL A 341 26.68 -4.22 2.58
N GLU A 342 27.81 -4.77 3.03
CA GLU A 342 28.53 -4.25 4.17
C GLU A 342 29.14 -2.89 3.84
N ASP A 343 28.96 -1.97 4.75
CA ASP A 343 29.44 -0.60 4.79
C ASP A 343 29.82 0.02 3.44
N ALA A 344 28.79 0.46 2.74
CA ALA A 344 28.93 1.11 1.43
C ALA A 344 29.42 2.58 1.53
N GLY A 345 29.96 3.00 2.67
CA GLY A 345 30.49 4.35 2.87
C GLY A 345 29.43 5.36 3.35
N GLN A 346 29.75 6.64 3.26
CA GLN A 346 28.99 7.76 3.86
C GLN A 346 27.71 8.14 3.11
N ARG A 347 27.28 7.39 2.13
CA ARG A 347 26.10 7.69 1.30
C ARG A 347 25.04 6.62 1.44
N SER A 348 23.79 7.03 1.47
CA SER A 348 22.67 6.10 1.25
C SER A 348 22.83 5.45 -0.11
N CYS A 349 22.70 4.11 -0.17
CA CYS A 349 22.72 3.33 -1.41
C CYS A 349 24.01 3.47 -2.26
N ASP A 350 25.18 3.42 -1.68
CA ASP A 350 26.47 3.49 -2.40
C ASP A 350 26.90 2.12 -2.94
N LEU A 351 26.10 1.55 -3.87
CA LEU A 351 26.40 0.28 -4.54
C LEU A 351 27.37 0.51 -5.71
N GLY A 352 28.45 -0.27 -5.76
CA GLY A 352 29.43 -0.22 -6.83
C GLY A 352 28.93 -0.87 -8.15
N PRO A 353 29.55 -0.56 -9.30
CA PRO A 353 29.14 -1.13 -10.58
C PRO A 353 29.19 -2.67 -10.61
N ALA A 354 30.17 -3.30 -9.96
CA ALA A 354 30.26 -4.76 -9.87
C ALA A 354 29.12 -5.37 -9.04
N GLU A 355 28.75 -4.73 -7.92
CA GLU A 355 27.63 -5.14 -7.08
C GLU A 355 26.29 -5.01 -7.81
N LEU A 356 26.08 -3.90 -8.54
CA LEU A 356 24.90 -3.68 -9.38
C LEU A 356 24.77 -4.71 -10.50
N ALA A 357 25.87 -5.01 -11.18
CA ALA A 357 25.90 -6.00 -12.25
C ALA A 357 25.59 -7.42 -11.72
N ALA A 358 26.16 -7.78 -10.59
CA ALA A 358 25.90 -9.05 -9.92
C ALA A 358 24.43 -9.19 -9.47
N ALA A 359 23.86 -8.12 -8.89
CA ALA A 359 22.45 -8.09 -8.48
C ALA A 359 21.51 -8.27 -9.68
N TRP A 360 21.77 -7.58 -10.78
CA TRP A 360 21.02 -7.76 -12.02
C TRP A 360 21.08 -9.20 -12.53
N ASP A 361 22.29 -9.78 -12.61
CA ASP A 361 22.48 -11.14 -13.12
C ASP A 361 21.82 -12.19 -12.20
N ALA A 362 21.87 -11.99 -10.88
CA ALA A 362 21.19 -12.85 -9.92
C ALA A 362 19.66 -12.77 -10.10
N LEU A 363 19.09 -11.57 -10.22
CA LEU A 363 17.66 -11.42 -10.46
C LEU A 363 17.23 -12.08 -11.76
N VAL A 364 17.97 -11.90 -12.86
CA VAL A 364 17.63 -12.52 -14.17
C VAL A 364 17.74 -14.05 -14.09
N ALA A 365 18.74 -14.57 -13.42
CA ALA A 365 18.89 -16.02 -13.22
C ALA A 365 17.72 -16.61 -12.41
N TRP A 366 17.31 -15.96 -11.35
CA TRP A 366 16.20 -16.39 -10.52
C TRP A 366 14.84 -16.03 -11.12
N GLY A 367 14.59 -14.75 -11.33
CA GLY A 367 13.25 -14.21 -11.63
C GLY A 367 12.81 -14.42 -13.09
N VAL A 368 13.74 -14.67 -14.00
CA VAL A 368 13.44 -14.84 -15.44
C VAL A 368 13.75 -16.25 -15.91
N ALA A 369 14.90 -16.81 -15.51
CA ALA A 369 15.32 -18.15 -15.94
C ALA A 369 14.85 -19.28 -15.01
N GLY A 370 14.22 -18.98 -13.87
CA GLY A 370 13.69 -19.98 -12.94
C GLY A 370 14.76 -20.71 -12.12
N GLY A 371 15.89 -20.06 -11.89
CA GLY A 371 16.96 -20.54 -11.02
C GLY A 371 16.60 -20.47 -9.53
N PRO A 372 17.55 -20.82 -8.63
CA PRO A 372 17.34 -20.72 -7.20
C PRO A 372 17.23 -19.25 -6.73
N GLU A 373 16.59 -19.04 -5.58
CA GLU A 373 16.55 -17.76 -4.89
C GLU A 373 17.97 -17.31 -4.51
N PRO A 374 18.38 -16.07 -4.83
CA PRO A 374 19.73 -15.60 -4.52
C PRO A 374 19.90 -15.27 -3.04
N ASP A 375 21.06 -15.61 -2.52
CA ASP A 375 21.51 -15.23 -1.18
C ASP A 375 22.80 -14.38 -1.23
N GLY A 376 23.28 -13.96 -0.06
CA GLY A 376 24.51 -13.16 0.05
C GLY A 376 25.75 -13.89 -0.46
N ILE A 377 25.84 -15.21 -0.30
CA ILE A 377 26.99 -16.01 -0.73
C ILE A 377 27.02 -16.06 -2.27
N GLU A 378 25.87 -16.34 -2.89
CA GLU A 378 25.76 -16.38 -4.35
C GLU A 378 26.03 -14.98 -4.96
N LEU A 379 25.45 -13.93 -4.38
CA LEU A 379 25.63 -12.56 -4.87
C LEU A 379 27.10 -12.11 -4.77
N GLN A 380 27.79 -12.44 -3.66
CA GLN A 380 29.21 -12.16 -3.49
C GLN A 380 30.06 -12.90 -4.54
N ALA A 381 29.78 -14.18 -4.78
CA ALA A 381 30.49 -14.96 -5.78
C ALA A 381 30.30 -14.39 -7.20
N ARG A 382 29.07 -13.98 -7.55
CA ARG A 382 28.78 -13.30 -8.83
C ARG A 382 29.50 -11.97 -8.95
N CYS A 383 29.53 -11.16 -7.88
CA CYS A 383 30.23 -9.89 -7.89
C CYS A 383 31.73 -10.07 -8.17
N LEU A 384 32.37 -11.01 -7.48
CA LEU A 384 33.78 -11.32 -7.73
C LEU A 384 34.02 -11.79 -9.17
N ALA A 385 33.17 -12.68 -9.70
CA ALA A 385 33.29 -13.16 -11.08
C ALA A 385 33.14 -12.03 -12.11
N VAL A 386 32.21 -11.10 -11.92
CA VAL A 386 32.01 -9.92 -12.79
C VAL A 386 33.23 -9.00 -12.75
N SER A 387 33.80 -8.78 -11.56
CA SER A 387 35.01 -7.95 -11.38
C SER A 387 36.27 -8.61 -11.98
N GLU A 388 36.46 -9.90 -11.75
CA GLU A 388 37.60 -10.67 -12.31
C GLU A 388 37.53 -10.75 -13.83
N ALA A 389 36.34 -10.82 -14.42
CA ALA A 389 36.15 -10.80 -15.87
C ALA A 389 36.37 -9.40 -16.47
N GLY A 390 36.52 -8.35 -15.67
CA GLY A 390 36.62 -6.97 -16.10
C GLY A 390 35.35 -6.42 -16.74
N GLU A 391 34.19 -7.02 -16.41
CA GLU A 391 32.89 -6.59 -16.95
C GLU A 391 32.34 -5.37 -16.20
N ALA A 392 32.69 -5.19 -14.92
CA ALA A 392 32.40 -4.01 -14.13
C ALA A 392 33.44 -3.85 -13.01
N ASP A 393 33.86 -2.62 -12.77
CA ASP A 393 34.81 -2.28 -11.69
C ASP A 393 34.10 -2.04 -10.37
N GLY A 394 34.83 -2.17 -9.26
CA GLY A 394 34.41 -1.77 -7.94
C GLY A 394 34.54 -2.87 -6.88
N PRO A 395 34.27 -2.52 -5.63
CA PRO A 395 34.35 -3.48 -4.53
C PRO A 395 33.19 -4.49 -4.58
N CYS A 396 33.40 -5.64 -3.94
CA CYS A 396 32.38 -6.63 -3.67
C CYS A 396 32.24 -6.79 -2.18
N ARG A 397 31.28 -6.07 -1.58
CA ARG A 397 31.07 -5.98 -0.13
C ARG A 397 29.79 -6.69 0.34
N VAL A 398 29.34 -7.68 -0.42
CA VAL A 398 28.10 -8.39 -0.12
C VAL A 398 28.23 -9.18 1.16
N ALA A 399 27.33 -8.98 2.10
CA ALA A 399 27.29 -9.71 3.35
C ALA A 399 26.91 -11.17 3.13
N ALA A 400 27.71 -12.10 3.63
CA ALA A 400 27.47 -13.55 3.49
C ALA A 400 26.45 -14.12 4.51
N GLY A 401 25.92 -13.31 5.43
CA GLY A 401 25.04 -13.72 6.50
C GLY A 401 24.04 -12.66 6.91
N GLU A 402 23.28 -12.96 7.98
CA GLU A 402 22.32 -11.99 8.55
C GLU A 402 23.04 -10.74 9.04
N VAL A 403 22.47 -9.58 8.72
CA VAL A 403 22.94 -8.29 9.17
C VAL A 403 22.13 -7.89 10.41
N GLU A 404 22.80 -7.24 11.38
CA GLU A 404 22.16 -6.75 12.60
C GLU A 404 20.93 -5.87 12.24
N ASP A 405 19.79 -6.17 12.86
CA ASP A 405 18.57 -5.36 12.69
C ASP A 405 18.79 -3.93 13.21
N ARG A 406 18.77 -2.96 12.32
CA ARG A 406 18.93 -1.54 12.59
C ARG A 406 17.61 -0.77 12.41
N THR A 407 16.50 -1.40 12.75
CA THR A 407 15.18 -0.71 12.75
C THR A 407 15.25 0.57 13.59
N PRO A 408 14.71 1.70 13.11
CA PRO A 408 14.72 2.96 13.84
C PRO A 408 14.10 2.80 15.23
N ARG A 409 14.81 3.23 16.26
CA ARG A 409 14.41 3.04 17.67
C ARG A 409 13.14 3.78 18.07
N LEU A 410 12.72 4.77 17.30
CA LEU A 410 11.62 5.66 17.68
C LEU A 410 10.25 5.04 17.39
N ARG A 411 10.06 4.46 16.21
CA ARG A 411 8.73 3.97 15.75
C ARG A 411 8.32 2.62 16.30
N PRO A 412 9.20 1.65 16.60
CA PRO A 412 8.81 0.40 17.25
C PRO A 412 8.20 0.56 18.65
N ARG A 413 8.40 1.73 19.29
CA ARG A 413 7.85 2.05 20.60
C ARG A 413 6.47 2.70 20.58
N GLN A 414 5.91 2.94 19.40
CA GLN A 414 4.50 3.30 19.30
C GLN A 414 3.67 2.12 19.79
N SER A 415 2.63 2.41 20.57
CA SER A 415 1.59 1.41 20.79
C SER A 415 1.17 0.88 19.43
N PRO A 416 1.14 -0.44 19.23
CA PRO A 416 0.79 -1.00 17.94
C PRO A 416 -0.54 -0.37 17.51
N MET A 417 -0.55 0.26 16.34
CA MET A 417 -1.81 0.65 15.71
C MET A 417 -2.64 -0.62 15.60
N PRO A 418 -3.95 -0.56 15.78
CA PRO A 418 -4.77 -1.74 15.61
C PRO A 418 -4.55 -2.27 14.20
N VAL A 419 -3.82 -3.36 14.07
CA VAL A 419 -3.78 -4.11 12.83
C VAL A 419 -5.18 -4.65 12.63
N LEU A 420 -5.79 -4.37 11.47
CA LEU A 420 -7.11 -4.91 11.17
C LEU A 420 -7.01 -6.43 11.08
N ASP A 421 -7.82 -7.09 11.87
CA ASP A 421 -7.89 -8.54 11.96
C ASP A 421 -9.35 -9.01 12.02
N ALA A 422 -9.56 -10.30 12.25
CA ALA A 422 -10.88 -10.93 12.28
C ALA A 422 -11.90 -10.25 13.23
N ARG A 423 -11.44 -9.54 14.26
CA ARG A 423 -12.31 -8.81 15.20
C ARG A 423 -13.02 -7.63 14.57
N HIS A 424 -12.54 -7.13 13.41
CA HIS A 424 -13.13 -6.00 12.68
C HIS A 424 -14.20 -6.45 11.67
N ASN A 425 -14.32 -7.75 11.42
CA ASN A 425 -15.38 -8.31 10.58
C ASN A 425 -16.76 -8.17 11.24
N GLY A 426 -17.82 -8.12 10.44
CA GLY A 426 -19.20 -8.13 10.91
C GLY A 426 -19.95 -6.84 10.64
N HIS A 427 -21.03 -6.62 11.40
CA HIS A 427 -21.94 -5.51 11.19
C HIS A 427 -21.50 -4.24 11.95
N TRP A 428 -21.58 -3.11 11.26
CA TRP A 428 -21.25 -1.78 11.76
C TRP A 428 -22.41 -0.82 11.50
N HIS A 429 -22.69 0.08 12.41
CA HIS A 429 -23.76 1.06 12.25
C HIS A 429 -23.36 2.43 12.81
N ASP A 430 -24.02 3.47 12.31
CA ASP A 430 -24.01 4.80 12.93
C ASP A 430 -25.17 4.88 13.95
N PRO A 431 -24.89 5.04 15.25
CA PRO A 431 -25.95 5.13 16.27
C PRO A 431 -26.94 6.27 16.04
N ASP A 432 -26.52 7.32 15.33
CA ASP A 432 -27.37 8.47 15.02
C ASP A 432 -28.24 8.25 13.76
N ARG A 433 -28.07 7.08 13.08
CA ARG A 433 -28.79 6.73 11.85
C ARG A 433 -29.35 5.30 11.90
N PRO A 434 -30.32 5.04 12.78
CA PRO A 434 -30.96 3.73 12.84
C PRO A 434 -31.60 3.37 11.50
N GLY A 435 -31.58 2.08 11.15
CA GLY A 435 -32.09 1.61 9.85
C GLY A 435 -31.10 1.70 8.70
N GLU A 436 -29.87 2.15 8.94
CA GLU A 436 -28.73 2.05 8.02
C GLU A 436 -27.61 1.24 8.66
N GLY A 437 -26.76 0.59 7.82
CA GLY A 437 -25.64 -0.20 8.32
C GLY A 437 -24.60 -0.54 7.27
N TRP A 438 -23.47 -1.02 7.77
CA TRP A 438 -22.33 -1.45 6.96
C TRP A 438 -21.95 -2.85 7.38
N PHE A 439 -21.44 -3.63 6.44
CA PHE A 439 -20.88 -4.93 6.73
C PHE A 439 -19.46 -5.00 6.14
N LEU A 440 -18.51 -5.47 6.94
CA LEU A 440 -17.12 -5.55 6.58
C LEU A 440 -16.63 -7.00 6.65
N GLU A 441 -15.98 -7.44 5.60
CA GLU A 441 -15.31 -8.75 5.49
C GLU A 441 -13.86 -8.54 5.09
N LEU A 442 -12.93 -8.77 5.98
CA LEU A 442 -11.51 -8.86 5.65
C LEU A 442 -11.27 -10.23 5.01
N LEU A 443 -10.86 -10.27 3.75
CA LEU A 443 -10.64 -11.51 3.00
C LEU A 443 -9.21 -12.01 3.12
N ASP A 444 -8.29 -11.09 3.20
CA ASP A 444 -6.87 -11.29 3.44
C ASP A 444 -6.28 -10.02 4.08
N PRO A 445 -4.99 -9.99 4.47
CA PRO A 445 -4.38 -8.82 5.10
C PRO A 445 -4.40 -7.52 4.26
N GLY A 446 -4.64 -7.62 2.95
CA GLY A 446 -4.66 -6.49 2.02
C GLY A 446 -6.01 -6.16 1.42
N THR A 447 -7.02 -7.03 1.59
CA THR A 447 -8.31 -6.95 0.87
C THR A 447 -9.50 -7.06 1.81
N ALA A 448 -10.46 -6.16 1.63
CA ALA A 448 -11.76 -6.23 2.31
C ALA A 448 -12.90 -6.16 1.30
N LEU A 449 -14.02 -6.78 1.64
CA LEU A 449 -15.29 -6.57 0.98
C LEU A 449 -16.20 -5.74 1.90
N VAL A 450 -16.81 -4.71 1.33
CA VAL A 450 -17.63 -3.74 2.07
C VAL A 450 -19.03 -3.71 1.46
N TYR A 451 -20.03 -3.88 2.31
CA TYR A 451 -21.42 -3.65 1.95
C TYR A 451 -21.95 -2.44 2.72
N GLY A 452 -22.76 -1.62 2.04
CA GLY A 452 -23.50 -0.52 2.66
C GLY A 452 -25.01 -0.73 2.44
N PHE A 453 -25.78 -0.62 3.51
CA PHE A 453 -27.24 -0.70 3.51
C PHE A 453 -27.75 0.66 3.98
N VAL A 454 -28.20 1.47 3.04
CA VAL A 454 -28.49 2.89 3.28
C VAL A 454 -29.82 3.31 2.67
N ALA A 455 -30.29 4.49 3.09
CA ALA A 455 -31.42 5.14 2.45
C ALA A 455 -31.04 5.73 1.07
N PRO A 456 -31.97 5.89 0.13
CA PRO A 456 -31.72 6.64 -1.10
C PRO A 456 -31.56 8.14 -0.80
N ALA A 457 -30.89 8.87 -1.71
CA ALA A 457 -30.84 10.31 -1.63
C ALA A 457 -32.19 10.95 -1.98
N GLY A 458 -32.42 12.21 -1.58
CA GLY A 458 -33.64 12.92 -1.90
C GLY A 458 -33.81 13.09 -3.42
N GLY A 459 -34.98 12.72 -3.93
CA GLY A 459 -35.29 12.76 -5.36
C GLY A 459 -34.94 11.50 -6.13
N GLU A 460 -34.23 10.54 -5.55
CA GLU A 460 -34.06 9.20 -6.13
C GLU A 460 -35.33 8.34 -5.98
N ALA A 461 -35.58 7.51 -6.97
CA ALA A 461 -36.63 6.49 -6.90
C ALA A 461 -36.24 5.38 -5.93
N GLY A 462 -37.26 4.68 -5.37
CA GLY A 462 -37.06 3.60 -4.43
C GLY A 462 -36.96 4.06 -2.98
N GLU A 463 -36.91 3.09 -2.10
CA GLU A 463 -36.94 3.30 -0.64
C GLU A 463 -35.64 2.87 0.04
N GLN A 464 -34.79 2.14 -0.66
CA GLN A 464 -33.58 1.56 -0.11
C GLN A 464 -32.44 1.59 -1.13
N ARG A 465 -31.20 1.60 -0.65
CA ARG A 465 -29.97 1.41 -1.44
C ARG A 465 -29.04 0.43 -0.76
N TRP A 466 -28.43 -0.43 -1.55
CA TRP A 466 -27.28 -1.18 -1.10
C TRP A 466 -26.06 -0.90 -1.99
N LEU A 467 -24.92 -0.91 -1.39
CA LEU A 467 -23.63 -0.60 -1.98
C LEU A 467 -22.71 -1.79 -1.78
N LEU A 468 -21.80 -1.99 -2.73
CA LEU A 468 -20.78 -3.03 -2.66
C LEU A 468 -19.47 -2.47 -3.16
N GLY A 469 -18.36 -2.81 -2.51
CA GLY A 469 -17.05 -2.47 -3.01
C GLY A 469 -15.93 -3.31 -2.41
N THR A 470 -14.92 -3.56 -3.22
CA THR A 470 -13.67 -4.17 -2.74
C THR A 470 -12.77 -3.05 -2.23
N GLY A 471 -12.32 -3.17 -1.00
CA GLY A 471 -11.45 -2.20 -0.33
C GLY A 471 -10.03 -2.71 -0.19
N VAL A 472 -9.09 -1.78 -0.22
CA VAL A 472 -7.70 -2.03 0.14
C VAL A 472 -7.54 -1.78 1.63
N VAL A 473 -6.94 -2.75 2.32
CA VAL A 473 -6.68 -2.70 3.76
C VAL A 473 -5.31 -2.08 4.02
N SER A 474 -5.26 -1.18 4.98
CA SER A 474 -4.04 -0.64 5.59
C SER A 474 -4.00 -0.99 7.07
N GLU A 475 -2.97 -0.56 7.80
CA GLU A 475 -2.76 -0.86 9.21
C GLU A 475 -3.97 -0.49 10.10
N ASP A 476 -4.65 0.60 9.81
CA ASP A 476 -5.75 1.16 10.61
C ASP A 476 -6.99 1.54 9.80
N GLY A 477 -7.09 1.10 8.55
CA GLY A 477 -8.22 1.50 7.72
C GLY A 477 -8.43 0.71 6.44
N ILE A 478 -9.57 0.98 5.80
CA ILE A 478 -9.98 0.38 4.53
C ILE A 478 -10.35 1.51 3.58
N VAL A 479 -9.88 1.44 2.34
CA VAL A 479 -10.31 2.35 1.27
C VAL A 479 -10.93 1.57 0.13
N VAL A 480 -12.18 1.90 -0.19
CA VAL A 480 -12.89 1.47 -1.40
C VAL A 480 -12.84 2.64 -2.37
N GLU A 481 -12.03 2.55 -3.40
CA GLU A 481 -11.87 3.65 -4.39
C GLU A 481 -13.11 3.81 -5.26
N GLU A 482 -13.79 2.71 -5.57
CA GLU A 482 -15.01 2.69 -6.35
C GLU A 482 -16.03 1.71 -5.74
N ALA A 483 -16.89 2.24 -4.87
CA ALA A 483 -18.08 1.52 -4.46
C ALA A 483 -19.11 1.57 -5.58
N SER A 484 -19.86 0.50 -5.72
CA SER A 484 -20.85 0.32 -6.77
C SER A 484 -22.23 0.02 -6.19
N THR A 485 -23.25 0.30 -6.96
CA THR A 485 -24.64 -0.07 -6.72
C THR A 485 -25.21 -0.80 -7.94
N MET A 486 -26.28 -1.55 -7.79
CA MET A 486 -26.94 -2.27 -8.89
C MET A 486 -28.41 -1.91 -8.98
N HIS A 487 -28.97 -1.96 -10.17
CA HIS A 487 -30.39 -1.69 -10.41
C HIS A 487 -30.90 -2.47 -11.64
N GLY A 488 -32.23 -2.51 -11.85
CA GLY A 488 -32.86 -3.12 -13.01
C GLY A 488 -33.19 -4.62 -12.85
N GLY A 489 -32.88 -5.23 -11.70
CA GLY A 489 -33.29 -6.60 -11.39
C GLY A 489 -34.71 -6.69 -10.82
N ALA A 490 -35.14 -7.89 -10.47
CA ALA A 490 -36.41 -8.16 -9.79
C ALA A 490 -36.22 -9.25 -8.73
N PHE A 491 -37.05 -9.27 -7.69
CA PHE A 491 -36.96 -10.25 -6.61
C PHE A 491 -37.41 -11.65 -7.05
N GLY A 492 -36.77 -12.67 -6.53
CA GLY A 492 -37.18 -14.08 -6.64
C GLY A 492 -37.16 -14.60 -8.07
N LEU A 493 -38.19 -15.41 -8.41
CA LEU A 493 -38.29 -16.10 -9.69
C LEU A 493 -38.49 -15.18 -10.91
N GLN A 494 -38.77 -13.92 -10.71
CA GLN A 494 -38.91 -12.92 -11.78
C GLN A 494 -37.57 -12.33 -12.21
N PHE A 495 -36.47 -12.63 -11.53
CA PHE A 495 -35.15 -12.16 -11.85
C PHE A 495 -34.70 -12.53 -13.27
N ARG A 496 -34.08 -11.61 -13.97
CA ARG A 496 -33.45 -11.80 -15.29
C ARG A 496 -32.06 -11.20 -15.25
N ALA A 497 -31.01 -12.00 -15.29
CA ALA A 497 -29.62 -11.60 -15.16
C ALA A 497 -29.22 -10.44 -16.11
N GLY A 498 -29.72 -10.47 -17.36
CA GLY A 498 -29.40 -9.41 -18.34
C GLY A 498 -30.04 -8.05 -18.07
N GLN A 499 -30.90 -7.91 -17.08
CA GLN A 499 -31.50 -6.62 -16.67
C GLN A 499 -30.73 -5.93 -15.55
N ALA A 500 -30.01 -6.67 -14.72
CA ALA A 500 -29.21 -6.13 -13.63
C ALA A 500 -28.00 -5.36 -14.19
N ARG A 501 -27.81 -4.11 -13.75
CA ARG A 501 -26.74 -3.23 -14.20
C ARG A 501 -25.99 -2.67 -13.01
N LEU A 502 -24.67 -2.79 -13.05
CA LEU A 502 -23.75 -2.17 -12.10
C LEU A 502 -23.53 -0.70 -12.46
N SER A 503 -23.52 0.17 -11.46
CA SER A 503 -23.22 1.59 -11.60
C SER A 503 -22.25 2.05 -10.52
N PRO A 504 -21.25 2.89 -10.83
CA PRO A 504 -20.39 3.49 -9.83
C PRO A 504 -21.21 4.31 -8.85
N TRP A 505 -20.89 4.20 -7.55
CA TRP A 505 -21.50 5.04 -6.52
C TRP A 505 -20.52 6.06 -5.97
N GLY A 506 -19.26 5.67 -5.73
CA GLY A 506 -18.24 6.61 -5.25
C GLY A 506 -17.22 5.97 -4.32
N ARG A 507 -16.60 6.79 -3.47
CA ARG A 507 -15.47 6.41 -2.64
C ARG A 507 -15.87 6.27 -1.17
N LEU A 508 -15.34 5.25 -0.50
CA LEU A 508 -15.51 5.03 0.94
C LEU A 508 -14.15 4.87 1.63
N GLN A 509 -14.01 5.47 2.78
CA GLN A 509 -12.81 5.36 3.62
C GLN A 509 -13.23 5.06 5.06
N PHE A 510 -12.75 3.96 5.62
CA PHE A 510 -12.95 3.58 7.01
C PHE A 510 -11.64 3.74 7.75
N VAL A 511 -11.64 4.46 8.86
CA VAL A 511 -10.52 4.56 9.79
C VAL A 511 -10.98 4.04 11.14
N PHE A 512 -10.27 3.05 11.66
CA PHE A 512 -10.62 2.42 12.94
C PHE A 512 -9.89 3.13 14.08
N ASP A 513 -10.65 3.62 15.04
CA ASP A 513 -10.11 4.25 16.27
C ASP A 513 -9.81 3.21 17.35
N GLY A 514 -10.08 1.95 17.07
CA GLY A 514 -9.93 0.78 17.90
C GLY A 514 -10.81 -0.35 17.39
N CYS A 515 -10.88 -1.48 18.07
CA CYS A 515 -11.57 -2.68 17.61
C CYS A 515 -13.08 -2.43 17.45
N GLY A 516 -13.80 -1.78 18.27
CA GLY A 516 -15.27 -1.62 18.19
C GLY A 516 -15.74 -0.25 17.68
N SER A 517 -14.87 0.61 17.18
CA SER A 517 -15.22 1.95 16.72
C SER A 517 -14.43 2.38 15.48
N ALA A 518 -15.14 3.01 14.56
CA ALA A 518 -14.57 3.50 13.32
C ALA A 518 -15.18 4.83 12.88
N ARG A 519 -14.50 5.52 11.97
CA ARG A 519 -15.03 6.66 11.24
C ARG A 519 -15.09 6.30 9.77
N LEU A 520 -16.21 6.60 9.14
CA LEU A 520 -16.41 6.48 7.71
C LEU A 520 -16.45 7.86 7.08
N ARG A 521 -15.62 8.09 6.05
CA ARG A 521 -15.75 9.20 5.11
C ARG A 521 -16.24 8.65 3.79
N PHE A 522 -17.18 9.34 3.17
CA PHE A 522 -17.72 8.96 1.87
C PHE A 522 -17.74 10.13 0.90
N GLU A 523 -17.62 9.81 -0.38
CA GLU A 523 -17.85 10.71 -1.51
C GLU A 523 -18.77 9.98 -2.49
N GLY A 524 -20.05 10.33 -2.46
CA GLY A 524 -21.06 9.72 -3.32
C GLY A 524 -21.45 10.62 -4.50
N PRO A 525 -22.39 10.16 -5.36
CA PRO A 525 -22.94 10.94 -6.46
C PRO A 525 -23.69 12.19 -5.97
N ALA A 526 -24.15 13.03 -6.90
CA ALA A 526 -25.01 14.15 -6.59
C ALA A 526 -26.24 13.68 -5.79
N GLY A 527 -26.53 14.32 -4.67
CA GLY A 527 -27.57 13.88 -3.72
C GLY A 527 -27.03 13.17 -2.49
N TYR A 528 -25.98 12.35 -2.62
CA TYR A 528 -25.26 11.79 -1.47
C TYR A 528 -24.17 12.73 -0.97
N GLY A 529 -23.44 13.37 -1.89
CA GLY A 529 -22.40 14.33 -1.56
C GLY A 529 -21.20 13.73 -0.85
N ARG A 530 -20.58 14.55 0.01
CA ARG A 530 -19.45 14.14 0.85
C ARG A 530 -19.81 14.28 2.32
N GLY A 531 -19.34 13.35 3.15
CA GLY A 531 -19.59 13.42 4.58
C GLY A 531 -18.82 12.41 5.38
N GLU A 532 -19.01 12.49 6.71
CA GLU A 532 -18.42 11.58 7.67
C GLU A 532 -19.51 10.98 8.57
N ARG A 533 -19.25 9.74 9.04
CA ARG A 533 -20.09 9.00 9.99
C ARG A 533 -19.19 8.44 11.09
N ARG A 534 -19.77 8.29 12.29
CA ARG A 534 -19.13 7.55 13.38
C ARG A 534 -19.80 6.19 13.49
N LEU A 535 -19.01 5.15 13.34
CA LEU A 535 -19.51 3.79 13.36
C LEU A 535 -19.16 3.08 14.66
N ARG A 536 -20.08 2.22 15.09
CA ARG A 536 -19.90 1.24 16.14
C ARG A 536 -20.14 -0.15 15.58
N GLN A 537 -19.36 -1.12 16.05
CA GLN A 537 -19.63 -2.51 15.73
C GLN A 537 -20.92 -2.94 16.41
N LEU A 538 -21.87 -3.44 15.64
CA LEU A 538 -23.16 -3.94 16.13
C LEU A 538 -23.05 -5.40 16.52
N ALA A 539 -22.36 -6.20 15.67
CA ALA A 539 -22.15 -7.63 15.89
C ALA A 539 -20.80 -8.01 15.29
N GLY A 540 -19.94 -8.64 16.08
CA GLY A 540 -18.71 -9.28 15.66
C GLY A 540 -18.98 -10.66 15.08
N GLN A 541 -17.93 -11.33 14.62
CA GLN A 541 -17.98 -12.59 13.88
C GLN A 541 -17.35 -13.72 14.69
N ALA A 542 -17.96 -14.88 14.70
CA ALA A 542 -17.48 -16.06 15.41
C ALA A 542 -17.20 -15.81 16.90
N ASP A 543 -16.04 -16.23 17.39
CA ASP A 543 -15.55 -15.99 18.75
C ASP A 543 -14.53 -14.84 18.79
N HIS A 544 -14.47 -14.02 17.74
CA HIS A 544 -13.60 -12.84 17.69
C HIS A 544 -14.25 -11.67 18.44
N ASP A 545 -13.64 -11.26 19.52
CA ASP A 545 -14.16 -10.24 20.43
C ASP A 545 -13.12 -9.18 20.73
N CYS A 546 -13.54 -7.92 20.76
CA CYS A 546 -12.66 -6.79 21.04
C CYS A 546 -12.07 -6.81 22.44
N ALA A 547 -12.76 -7.40 23.41
CA ALA A 547 -12.31 -7.47 24.80
C ALA A 547 -11.48 -8.73 25.07
N ALA A 548 -11.88 -9.88 24.49
CA ALA A 548 -11.23 -11.18 24.71
C ALA A 548 -10.08 -11.46 23.70
N GLY A 549 -10.04 -10.73 22.58
CA GLY A 549 -9.08 -10.96 21.52
C GLY A 549 -9.60 -11.84 20.37
N PRO A 550 -8.74 -12.18 19.40
CA PRO A 550 -9.12 -13.09 18.33
C PRO A 550 -9.28 -14.51 18.86
N GLY A 551 -10.37 -15.17 18.46
CA GLY A 551 -10.63 -16.58 18.76
C GLY A 551 -10.06 -17.52 17.70
N THR A 552 -10.48 -18.81 17.74
CA THR A 552 -10.10 -19.83 16.74
C THR A 552 -10.91 -19.72 15.46
N GLY A 553 -12.10 -19.13 15.54
CA GLY A 553 -13.04 -19.04 14.43
C GLY A 553 -13.78 -20.34 14.09
N ASP A 554 -13.60 -21.40 14.91
CA ASP A 554 -14.21 -22.70 14.71
C ASP A 554 -15.69 -22.75 15.15
N GLY A 555 -16.43 -23.73 14.65
CA GLY A 555 -17.81 -23.99 15.02
C GLY A 555 -18.81 -23.11 14.27
N PRO A 556 -19.98 -22.80 14.87
CA PRO A 556 -21.08 -22.10 14.22
C PRO A 556 -20.68 -20.78 13.53
N GLY A 557 -19.76 -20.05 14.15
CA GLY A 557 -19.25 -18.79 13.64
C GLY A 557 -18.56 -18.89 12.29
N ALA A 558 -18.00 -20.07 11.98
CA ALA A 558 -17.34 -20.33 10.69
C ALA A 558 -18.31 -20.31 9.49
N LEU A 559 -19.63 -20.26 9.71
CA LEU A 559 -20.64 -20.08 8.67
C LEU A 559 -20.85 -18.60 8.27
N SER A 560 -20.21 -17.68 8.95
CA SER A 560 -20.26 -16.25 8.63
C SER A 560 -19.61 -15.97 7.27
N GLY A 561 -20.10 -14.95 6.58
CA GLY A 561 -19.62 -14.52 5.27
C GLY A 561 -20.76 -14.22 4.30
N SER A 562 -20.39 -13.97 3.05
CA SER A 562 -21.34 -13.69 1.98
C SER A 562 -21.76 -14.96 1.27
N TRP A 563 -23.06 -15.05 0.97
CA TRP A 563 -23.71 -16.19 0.31
C TRP A 563 -24.50 -15.71 -0.91
N TYR A 564 -24.47 -16.43 -2.00
CA TYR A 564 -25.12 -16.01 -3.24
C TYR A 564 -25.64 -17.17 -4.07
N GLN A 565 -26.51 -16.86 -5.00
CA GLN A 565 -26.90 -17.78 -6.09
C GLN A 565 -26.23 -17.31 -7.39
N ALA A 566 -25.41 -18.13 -8.00
CA ALA A 566 -24.57 -17.76 -9.15
C ALA A 566 -25.40 -17.26 -10.37
N GLU A 567 -26.62 -17.80 -10.55
CA GLU A 567 -27.51 -17.41 -11.65
C GLU A 567 -28.24 -16.08 -11.42
N GLN A 568 -28.15 -15.49 -10.24
CA GLN A 568 -28.84 -14.24 -9.87
C GLN A 568 -27.88 -13.16 -9.39
N PRO A 569 -27.07 -12.54 -10.26
CA PRO A 569 -26.14 -11.47 -9.88
C PRO A 569 -26.90 -10.27 -9.29
N GLY A 570 -26.36 -9.68 -8.20
CA GLY A 570 -26.97 -8.61 -7.45
C GLY A 570 -28.02 -9.08 -6.42
N HIS A 571 -28.10 -10.38 -6.17
CA HIS A 571 -28.79 -10.99 -5.04
C HIS A 571 -27.77 -11.69 -4.15
N GLY A 572 -27.89 -11.53 -2.85
CA GLY A 572 -27.05 -12.23 -1.90
C GLY A 572 -27.45 -11.98 -0.46
N LEU A 573 -26.88 -12.78 0.41
CA LEU A 573 -27.01 -12.64 1.85
C LEU A 573 -25.63 -12.41 2.44
N VAL A 574 -25.58 -11.54 3.44
CA VAL A 574 -24.47 -11.46 4.36
C VAL A 574 -24.92 -12.05 5.68
N VAL A 575 -24.27 -13.12 6.10
CA VAL A 575 -24.58 -13.85 7.32
C VAL A 575 -23.46 -13.64 8.32
N ASN A 576 -23.80 -13.25 9.53
CA ASN A 576 -22.85 -13.14 10.63
C ASN A 576 -23.35 -14.00 11.79
N VAL A 577 -22.55 -14.98 12.21
CA VAL A 577 -22.88 -15.90 13.28
C VAL A 577 -21.85 -15.78 14.38
N ASP A 578 -22.31 -15.60 15.62
CA ASP A 578 -21.45 -15.60 16.79
C ASP A 578 -21.15 -17.04 17.30
N ARG A 579 -20.24 -17.16 18.27
CA ARG A 579 -19.85 -18.45 18.83
C ARG A 579 -20.99 -19.21 19.51
N GLU A 580 -22.06 -18.52 19.91
CA GLU A 580 -23.20 -19.09 20.64
C GLU A 580 -24.36 -19.45 19.70
N GLY A 581 -24.18 -19.25 18.37
CA GLY A 581 -25.18 -19.47 17.34
C GLY A 581 -26.18 -18.35 17.18
N GLY A 582 -26.00 -17.22 17.87
CA GLY A 582 -26.71 -15.99 17.55
C GLY A 582 -26.31 -15.50 16.17
N ALA A 583 -27.24 -15.06 15.34
CA ALA A 583 -26.94 -14.67 13.98
C ALA A 583 -27.68 -13.39 13.57
N THR A 584 -27.04 -12.65 12.67
CA THR A 584 -27.66 -11.55 11.92
C THR A 584 -27.55 -11.83 10.43
N VAL A 585 -28.59 -11.51 9.68
CA VAL A 585 -28.68 -11.72 8.24
C VAL A 585 -29.11 -10.44 7.57
N ALA A 586 -28.35 -9.98 6.60
CA ALA A 586 -28.75 -8.95 5.66
C ALA A 586 -28.94 -9.57 4.28
N TRP A 587 -30.15 -9.54 3.73
CA TRP A 587 -30.46 -10.04 2.38
C TRP A 587 -30.62 -8.84 1.45
N PHE A 588 -29.75 -8.70 0.46
CA PHE A 588 -29.80 -7.63 -0.53
C PHE A 588 -30.21 -8.16 -1.90
N GLY A 589 -30.93 -7.34 -2.64
CA GLY A 589 -31.46 -7.69 -3.95
C GLY A 589 -32.32 -6.56 -4.51
N TYR A 590 -33.47 -6.91 -5.02
CA TYR A 590 -34.39 -5.99 -5.70
C TYR A 590 -35.79 -6.09 -5.13
N ALA A 591 -36.60 -5.05 -5.32
CA ALA A 591 -38.02 -5.11 -5.08
C ALA A 591 -38.70 -6.06 -6.08
N PRO A 592 -39.89 -6.58 -5.77
CA PRO A 592 -40.62 -7.47 -6.68
C PRO A 592 -40.94 -6.87 -8.04
N THR A 593 -41.12 -5.56 -8.07
CA THR A 593 -41.46 -4.79 -9.28
C THR A 593 -40.62 -3.49 -9.36
N GLY A 594 -40.50 -2.92 -10.56
CA GLY A 594 -39.88 -1.60 -10.75
C GLY A 594 -38.36 -1.59 -10.93
N GLY A 595 -37.68 -2.70 -10.67
CA GLY A 595 -36.21 -2.78 -10.82
C GLY A 595 -35.39 -2.01 -9.78
N GLU A 596 -36.05 -1.58 -8.69
CA GLU A 596 -35.43 -0.85 -7.59
C GLU A 596 -34.74 -1.80 -6.61
N GLN A 597 -33.76 -1.28 -5.91
CA GLN A 597 -33.06 -2.03 -4.88
C GLN A 597 -33.93 -2.26 -3.65
N ALA A 598 -33.71 -3.39 -3.00
CA ALA A 598 -34.28 -3.69 -1.70
C ALA A 598 -33.27 -4.48 -0.86
N TRP A 599 -33.34 -4.27 0.44
CA TRP A 599 -32.59 -5.08 1.39
C TRP A 599 -33.45 -5.32 2.66
N LEU A 600 -33.16 -6.44 3.28
CA LEU A 600 -33.90 -6.98 4.42
C LEU A 600 -32.88 -7.29 5.52
N PHE A 601 -33.27 -7.12 6.77
CA PHE A 601 -32.40 -7.41 7.90
C PHE A 601 -33.16 -8.16 8.99
N GLY A 602 -32.49 -9.10 9.64
CA GLY A 602 -33.06 -9.79 10.77
C GLY A 602 -32.00 -10.44 11.66
N ALA A 603 -32.39 -10.69 12.90
CA ALA A 603 -31.61 -11.47 13.84
C ALA A 603 -32.28 -12.81 14.12
N GLY A 604 -31.49 -13.85 14.29
CA GLY A 604 -31.98 -15.21 14.48
C GLY A 604 -31.01 -16.07 15.27
N ARG A 605 -31.25 -17.36 15.24
CA ARG A 605 -30.41 -18.36 15.91
C ARG A 605 -30.19 -19.57 15.04
N LEU A 606 -28.93 -20.02 15.01
CA LEU A 606 -28.54 -21.28 14.39
C LEU A 606 -28.80 -22.43 15.39
N GLY A 607 -29.57 -23.40 14.99
CA GLY A 607 -29.81 -24.62 15.75
C GLY A 607 -28.69 -25.65 15.58
N GLY A 608 -28.62 -26.61 16.50
CA GLY A 608 -27.68 -27.74 16.41
C GLY A 608 -27.88 -28.67 15.20
N ASP A 609 -29.02 -28.52 14.49
CA ASP A 609 -29.38 -29.22 13.23
C ASP A 609 -28.87 -28.49 11.97
N GLY A 610 -28.04 -27.46 12.12
CA GLY A 610 -27.52 -26.67 11.01
C GLY A 610 -28.54 -25.75 10.34
N VAL A 611 -29.66 -25.42 11.02
CA VAL A 611 -30.71 -24.54 10.51
C VAL A 611 -30.68 -23.21 11.26
N LEU A 612 -30.43 -22.14 10.54
CA LEU A 612 -30.59 -20.77 11.05
C LEU A 612 -32.03 -20.30 10.79
N VAL A 613 -32.71 -19.87 11.84
CA VAL A 613 -34.07 -19.36 11.79
C VAL A 613 -34.11 -17.89 12.17
N VAL A 614 -34.72 -17.08 11.31
CA VAL A 614 -34.96 -15.65 11.51
C VAL A 614 -36.46 -15.40 11.38
N GLU A 615 -37.16 -15.26 12.53
CA GLU A 615 -38.62 -15.15 12.55
C GLU A 615 -39.13 -13.76 12.19
N ASP A 616 -38.37 -12.73 12.59
CA ASP A 616 -38.73 -11.33 12.39
C ASP A 616 -37.70 -10.63 11.49
N VAL A 617 -37.93 -10.75 10.21
CA VAL A 617 -37.19 -10.02 9.18
C VAL A 617 -37.87 -8.68 8.95
N VAL A 618 -37.12 -7.59 8.96
CA VAL A 618 -37.63 -6.23 8.76
C VAL A 618 -37.10 -5.63 7.46
N ARG A 619 -37.89 -4.71 6.92
CA ARG A 619 -37.53 -3.87 5.77
C ARG A 619 -37.52 -2.40 6.22
N PRO A 620 -36.38 -1.79 6.59
CA PRO A 620 -36.31 -0.39 6.98
C PRO A 620 -36.54 0.52 5.75
N THR A 621 -37.46 1.49 5.89
CA THR A 621 -37.82 2.45 4.83
C THR A 621 -38.13 3.83 5.44
N GLY A 622 -38.53 4.80 4.60
CA GLY A 622 -39.02 6.10 5.01
C GLY A 622 -37.93 7.18 5.11
N THR A 623 -36.74 6.82 5.48
CA THR A 623 -35.61 7.77 5.64
C THR A 623 -34.99 8.18 4.29
N ARG A 624 -34.19 9.28 4.30
CA ARG A 624 -33.40 9.74 3.16
C ARG A 624 -31.97 9.99 3.57
N PHE A 625 -31.02 9.68 2.69
CA PHE A 625 -29.57 9.76 3.00
C PHE A 625 -29.12 11.20 3.28
N ASP A 626 -29.52 12.14 2.46
CA ASP A 626 -29.11 13.56 2.50
C ASP A 626 -29.82 14.38 3.57
N ARG A 627 -31.00 13.93 4.02
CA ARG A 627 -31.83 14.59 5.03
C ARG A 627 -32.42 13.56 6.00
N PHE A 628 -31.57 12.87 6.69
CA PHE A 628 -31.98 11.80 7.59
C PHE A 628 -32.74 12.35 8.82
N ASP A 629 -33.94 11.80 9.05
CA ASP A 629 -34.69 11.97 10.27
C ASP A 629 -35.07 10.57 10.80
N ALA A 630 -34.65 10.27 12.01
CA ALA A 630 -34.96 8.99 12.64
C ALA A 630 -36.49 8.80 12.90
N GLY A 631 -37.24 9.90 12.98
CA GLY A 631 -38.71 9.89 13.13
C GLY A 631 -39.44 9.41 11.86
N ASP A 632 -38.78 9.51 10.70
CA ASP A 632 -39.31 8.99 9.43
C ASP A 632 -39.06 7.49 9.22
N LEU A 633 -38.27 6.85 10.09
CA LEU A 633 -37.92 5.43 9.95
C LEU A 633 -39.16 4.54 10.19
N VAL A 634 -39.45 3.76 9.17
CA VAL A 634 -40.47 2.70 9.23
C VAL A 634 -39.75 1.35 9.17
N GLN A 635 -39.99 0.52 10.16
CA GLN A 635 -39.47 -0.86 10.22
C GLN A 635 -40.63 -1.83 10.18
N GLU A 636 -41.08 -2.14 8.97
CA GLU A 636 -42.14 -3.12 8.78
C GLU A 636 -41.62 -4.54 8.88
N ARG A 637 -42.37 -5.41 9.57
CA ARG A 637 -42.08 -6.85 9.53
C ARG A 637 -42.36 -7.36 8.13
N TRP A 638 -41.28 -7.83 7.47
CA TRP A 638 -41.34 -8.35 6.11
C TRP A 638 -41.77 -9.82 6.08
N GLY A 639 -41.26 -10.64 7.02
CA GLY A 639 -41.54 -12.09 7.03
C GLY A 639 -40.51 -12.87 7.84
N SER A 640 -40.23 -14.08 7.41
CA SER A 640 -39.25 -14.98 8.03
C SER A 640 -38.30 -15.61 7.01
N LEU A 641 -37.11 -16.02 7.48
CA LEU A 641 -36.09 -16.73 6.70
C LEU A 641 -35.64 -17.99 7.44
N ARG A 642 -35.32 -19.02 6.66
CA ARG A 642 -34.69 -20.25 7.13
C ARG A 642 -33.53 -20.59 6.24
N LEU A 643 -32.32 -20.66 6.77
CA LEU A 643 -31.15 -21.13 6.04
C LEU A 643 -30.73 -22.49 6.61
N ARG A 644 -30.76 -23.50 5.77
CA ARG A 644 -30.22 -24.82 6.09
C ARG A 644 -28.85 -24.95 5.45
N PHE A 645 -27.82 -25.05 6.26
CA PHE A 645 -26.46 -25.24 5.77
C PHE A 645 -26.18 -26.70 5.43
N HIS A 646 -25.49 -26.94 4.32
CA HIS A 646 -25.05 -28.23 3.79
C HIS A 646 -23.52 -28.24 3.76
N GLY A 647 -22.88 -28.46 4.92
CA GLY A 647 -21.46 -28.23 5.10
C GLY A 647 -21.12 -26.73 5.21
N CYS A 648 -19.85 -26.39 5.02
CA CYS A 648 -19.36 -25.02 5.22
C CYS A 648 -19.60 -24.09 4.02
N ASP A 649 -19.93 -24.60 2.82
CA ASP A 649 -19.90 -23.80 1.60
C ASP A 649 -21.22 -23.88 0.77
N GLY A 650 -22.24 -24.62 1.25
CA GLY A 650 -23.55 -24.72 0.62
C GLY A 650 -24.68 -24.44 1.60
N ALA A 651 -25.76 -23.83 1.15
CA ALA A 651 -26.95 -23.61 1.95
C ALA A 651 -28.21 -23.55 1.09
N THR A 652 -29.37 -23.92 1.69
CA THR A 652 -30.69 -23.67 1.14
C THR A 652 -31.37 -22.58 1.94
N LEU A 653 -31.74 -21.49 1.27
CA LEU A 653 -32.55 -20.41 1.82
C LEU A 653 -34.03 -20.66 1.48
N ALA A 654 -34.87 -20.70 2.48
CA ALA A 654 -36.32 -20.65 2.32
C ALA A 654 -36.86 -19.37 2.98
N TRP A 655 -37.87 -18.74 2.38
CA TRP A 655 -38.49 -17.53 2.92
C TRP A 655 -40.01 -17.59 2.79
N GLU A 656 -40.66 -16.85 3.69
CA GLU A 656 -42.08 -16.58 3.68
C GLU A 656 -42.32 -15.12 4.03
N ALA A 657 -42.75 -14.32 3.04
CA ALA A 657 -43.05 -12.91 3.23
C ALA A 657 -44.51 -12.71 3.69
N ALA A 658 -44.72 -11.71 4.52
CA ALA A 658 -46.08 -11.35 4.98
C ALA A 658 -46.90 -10.73 3.83
N ASP A 659 -46.26 -10.03 2.91
CA ASP A 659 -46.84 -9.46 1.71
C ASP A 659 -46.73 -10.42 0.54
N GLY A 660 -47.86 -10.73 -0.09
CA GLY A 660 -47.93 -11.63 -1.23
C GLY A 660 -47.17 -11.19 -2.48
N ALA A 661 -46.79 -9.91 -2.60
CA ALA A 661 -45.91 -9.41 -3.66
C ALA A 661 -44.48 -9.99 -3.60
N TRP A 662 -44.01 -10.30 -2.39
CA TRP A 662 -42.74 -10.97 -2.16
C TRP A 662 -42.86 -12.50 -2.13
N GLY A 663 -44.02 -13.00 -1.79
CA GLY A 663 -44.37 -14.42 -1.80
C GLY A 663 -43.53 -15.27 -0.85
N ALA A 664 -43.46 -16.57 -1.20
CA ALA A 664 -42.61 -17.56 -0.55
C ALA A 664 -41.76 -18.29 -1.60
N GLY A 665 -40.63 -18.83 -1.20
CA GLY A 665 -39.78 -19.54 -2.14
C GLY A 665 -38.54 -20.15 -1.50
N GLU A 666 -37.72 -20.75 -2.36
CA GLU A 666 -36.47 -21.39 -1.96
C GLU A 666 -35.37 -21.11 -2.99
N LEU A 667 -34.17 -20.93 -2.52
CA LEU A 667 -32.94 -20.71 -3.32
C LEU A 667 -31.80 -21.60 -2.82
N GLN A 668 -31.02 -22.13 -3.75
CA GLN A 668 -29.79 -22.82 -3.45
C GLN A 668 -28.64 -21.79 -3.45
N LEU A 669 -27.89 -21.74 -2.37
CA LEU A 669 -26.80 -20.76 -2.17
C LEU A 669 -25.46 -21.48 -2.13
N ALA A 670 -24.46 -20.81 -2.71
CA ALA A 670 -23.07 -21.10 -2.51
C ALA A 670 -22.40 -19.98 -1.68
N ARG A 671 -21.37 -20.32 -0.96
CA ARG A 671 -20.58 -19.36 -0.23
C ARG A 671 -19.74 -18.55 -1.21
N LEU A 672 -19.78 -17.23 -1.10
CA LEU A 672 -18.98 -16.31 -1.92
C LEU A 672 -17.65 -15.97 -1.25
N THR A 673 -17.68 -15.74 0.05
CA THR A 673 -16.50 -15.28 0.81
C THR A 673 -16.28 -16.11 2.06
N ARG A 674 -15.00 -16.23 2.43
CA ARG A 674 -14.60 -16.73 3.74
C ARG A 674 -13.69 -15.66 4.37
N PRO A 675 -14.24 -14.80 5.22
CA PRO A 675 -13.45 -13.80 5.95
C PRO A 675 -12.31 -14.43 6.75
N ILE A 676 -11.23 -13.66 6.95
CA ILE A 676 -10.09 -14.12 7.77
C ILE A 676 -10.55 -14.46 9.19
N GLY A 677 -9.85 -15.39 9.80
CA GLY A 677 -10.13 -15.84 11.17
C GLY A 677 -11.21 -16.90 11.28
N LEU A 678 -11.83 -17.35 10.18
CA LEU A 678 -12.80 -18.45 10.21
C LEU A 678 -12.11 -19.79 10.05
N GLY A 679 -12.42 -20.69 10.96
CA GLY A 679 -11.94 -22.08 11.01
C GLY A 679 -12.93 -23.07 10.40
N ASP A 680 -13.04 -24.24 10.99
CA ASP A 680 -13.95 -25.30 10.60
C ASP A 680 -15.36 -25.05 11.14
N CYS A 681 -16.37 -25.19 10.29
CA CYS A 681 -17.77 -24.97 10.69
C CYS A 681 -18.41 -26.16 11.46
N GLY A 682 -17.74 -27.30 11.49
CA GLY A 682 -18.21 -28.49 12.20
C GLY A 682 -19.47 -29.15 11.62
N LEU A 683 -19.82 -28.82 10.36
CA LEU A 683 -20.92 -29.48 9.60
C LEU A 683 -20.29 -30.37 8.52
N ASP A 684 -20.33 -31.67 8.72
CA ASP A 684 -19.88 -32.68 7.75
C ASP A 684 -20.92 -32.93 6.64
#